data_2f2477e733649e4ca4797c1dfbb507d2
#
_entry.id   2f2477e733649e4ca4797c1dfbb507d2
#
_cell.length_a   1.000
_cell.length_b   1.000
_cell.length_c   1.000
_cell.angle_alpha   90.00
_cell.angle_beta   90.00
_cell.angle_gamma   90.00
#
_symmetry.space_group_name_H-M   'P 1'
#
loop_
_entity.id
_entity.type
_entity.pdbx_description
1 polymer ?
#
loop_
_entity_poly.entity_id
_entity_poly.type
_entity_poly.pdbx_seq_one_letter_code
_entity_poly.pdbx_strand_id
1 'polypeptide(L)'
;MMKKKDILYRLLEVTICSRNKEYSFPLLREGRGCVIFSLLLFLLASCSTTKNLPEGEVLYTGIKKIDVTHDDQTTAGEDALAEVEGALAYPPNNALLGSSSIRVPFPFGLWVYNAFVNKKGKVGKWIFDKLAAKPVFISTVNPDVRIKVAQNLLKEYGYFNGTTSFQVDTNPKNAKKAKLVYQVEMNQPYTYDSIRYVRMRHKMDTLVQNTIGDRLLRDGDNFNVTNLEAERQRITSLLRNNGFYYFRPEFITYQADTIMNPGKVALRVMTKPGLPRAALRPWTIGDISVWLNGYNNEPPTDSIRYKDMTVYYEGKLRVRPSVLYNRLRFHSGDLYSQESQQRTQTSYSRLGIFRYSEMQYIPRDTARRQDTLDLKINTVYDLPLDGELEVNVTSKSNDQLGPGAIFSVTKRNVFGGGETFGVRLRGSYEWQTGKRVDGAKSAINSWEMGLSGTLTFPQLLFPGMMKKDGLYPSSTSFRLYVDQLNRARFFKMLAFGGNASYDYQSSATSHHSITPFKLTYNLLQSTTHEFDSITQYNRALKLSLENQFVPAMGYTYTYDDAPITSKRNHTWLQLSVSQAGNLLAAGYAIAGQKFNEEGKHLLGNKFAQFVKGTAEVRYNYKIGHNQHLVGRMMAGAIYSYGNARISPYNEQFYIGGANSLRAFTIRSIGPGRYRPEEKNAYSYLDQTGDLKFEANLEYRFPILGDLHGAAFIDTGNIWLIRNDDQRPGGQLKWGRFLKDLALDAGVGLRYDLTFIVIRLDMGIPLHVPYETDKNGYFNVPKYTPGWHLAIGYPF
;
A
#
# COMPACT_ATOMS: atom_id res chain seq x y z
N MET A 1 17.01 15.35 40.64
CA MET A 1 17.78 16.26 39.75
C MET A 1 19.20 15.71 39.60
N MET A 2 19.40 14.73 38.77
CA MET A 2 20.75 14.21 38.47
C MET A 2 21.36 15.07 37.37
N LYS A 3 22.58 15.53 37.54
CA LYS A 3 23.28 16.42 36.65
C LYS A 3 23.61 15.73 35.31
N LYS A 4 23.32 16.38 34.20
CA LYS A 4 23.61 15.94 32.80
C LYS A 4 25.04 15.42 32.55
N LYS A 5 25.99 15.63 33.45
CA LYS A 5 27.36 15.12 33.38
C LYS A 5 27.45 13.60 33.66
N ASP A 6 26.59 13.06 34.50
CA ASP A 6 26.66 11.64 34.90
C ASP A 6 26.09 10.70 33.83
N ILE A 7 25.18 11.19 33.01
CA ILE A 7 24.65 10.39 31.85
C ILE A 7 25.67 10.31 30.72
N LEU A 8 26.44 11.38 30.53
CA LEU A 8 27.51 11.40 29.52
C LEU A 8 28.69 10.52 29.91
N TYR A 9 29.01 10.46 31.22
CA TYR A 9 30.07 9.59 31.75
C TYR A 9 29.66 8.10 31.65
N ARG A 10 28.45 7.74 31.98
CA ARG A 10 27.95 6.36 31.84
C ARG A 10 27.81 5.90 30.38
N LEU A 11 27.50 6.80 29.46
CA LEU A 11 27.52 6.51 28.00
C LEU A 11 28.94 6.35 27.46
N LEU A 12 29.93 7.04 28.03
CA LEU A 12 31.35 6.90 27.70
C LEU A 12 32.00 5.65 28.33
N GLU A 13 31.58 5.22 29.50
CA GLU A 13 32.07 3.97 30.12
C GLU A 13 31.55 2.70 29.42
N VAL A 14 30.38 2.73 28.79
CA VAL A 14 29.87 1.63 27.96
C VAL A 14 30.63 1.51 26.62
N THR A 15 31.36 2.55 26.23
CA THR A 15 32.08 2.57 24.94
C THR A 15 33.59 2.23 25.09
N ILE A 16 34.16 2.18 26.30
CA ILE A 16 35.62 2.10 26.50
C ILE A 16 36.04 0.88 27.31
N CYS A 17 35.51 -0.12 27.59
CA CYS A 17 36.13 -1.38 28.01
C CYS A 17 35.16 -2.54 28.23
N SER A 18 35.01 -3.35 27.26
CA SER A 18 34.87 -4.79 27.48
C SER A 18 35.81 -5.52 26.50
N ARG A 19 36.98 -5.78 27.02
CA ARG A 19 37.82 -6.85 26.54
C ARG A 19 37.15 -8.16 26.94
N ASN A 20 36.25 -8.65 26.10
CA ASN A 20 36.02 -10.08 25.88
C ASN A 20 34.92 -10.28 24.88
N LYS A 21 35.37 -10.73 23.71
CA LYS A 21 34.73 -11.55 22.65
C LYS A 21 33.31 -11.24 22.16
N GLU A 22 33.30 -10.92 20.87
CA GLU A 22 32.28 -11.27 19.88
C GLU A 22 31.03 -10.40 19.80
N TYR A 23 31.17 -9.29 19.06
CA TYR A 23 30.23 -8.77 18.07
C TYR A 23 30.87 -7.54 17.40
N SER A 24 31.55 -7.73 16.28
CA SER A 24 32.18 -6.64 15.52
C SER A 24 31.49 -6.43 14.18
N PHE A 25 30.96 -5.22 14.00
CA PHE A 25 30.73 -4.67 12.66
C PHE A 25 32.07 -4.58 11.91
N PRO A 26 32.15 -4.96 10.62
CA PRO A 26 33.43 -5.08 9.88
C PRO A 26 34.19 -3.76 9.66
N LEU A 27 33.61 -2.60 9.94
CA LEU A 27 34.21 -1.27 9.73
C LEU A 27 35.02 -0.72 10.92
N LEU A 28 35.16 -1.46 12.02
CA LEU A 28 35.81 -0.99 13.25
C LEU A 28 37.07 -1.77 13.63
N ARG A 29 37.69 -2.49 12.68
CA ARG A 29 38.84 -3.38 12.99
C ARG A 29 40.21 -2.67 13.06
N GLU A 30 40.25 -1.36 12.75
CA GLU A 30 41.46 -0.56 12.96
C GLU A 30 41.12 0.62 13.86
N GLY A 31 41.82 0.76 15.01
CA GLY A 31 41.61 1.81 16.02
C GLY A 31 41.70 3.26 15.51
N ARG A 32 42.00 3.44 14.24
CA ARG A 32 41.98 4.74 13.54
C ARG A 32 40.57 5.23 13.21
N GLY A 33 39.60 4.34 12.98
CA GLY A 33 38.20 4.70 12.67
C GLY A 33 37.47 5.28 13.86
N CYS A 34 37.69 4.75 15.07
CA CYS A 34 37.11 5.26 16.31
C CYS A 34 37.67 6.64 16.68
N VAL A 35 38.96 6.87 16.48
CA VAL A 35 39.58 8.17 16.72
C VAL A 35 39.09 9.23 15.74
N ILE A 36 38.93 8.89 14.47
CA ILE A 36 38.41 9.81 13.45
C ILE A 36 36.92 10.11 13.72
N PHE A 37 36.12 9.12 14.10
CA PHE A 37 34.72 9.31 14.43
C PHE A 37 34.55 10.13 15.73
N SER A 38 35.38 9.87 16.75
CA SER A 38 35.39 10.67 18.00
C SER A 38 35.91 12.09 17.76
N LEU A 39 36.94 12.26 16.92
CA LEU A 39 37.42 13.60 16.52
C LEU A 39 36.37 14.36 15.68
N LEU A 40 35.65 13.69 14.81
CA LEU A 40 34.54 14.27 14.05
C LEU A 40 33.37 14.68 14.99
N LEU A 41 33.05 13.86 15.97
CA LEU A 41 32.04 14.17 17.00
C LEU A 41 32.49 15.37 17.91
N PHE A 42 33.77 15.46 18.28
CA PHE A 42 34.29 16.59 19.04
C PHE A 42 34.33 17.89 18.21
N LEU A 43 34.69 17.81 16.93
CA LEU A 43 34.64 18.95 16.01
C LEU A 43 33.22 19.46 15.76
N LEU A 44 32.23 18.58 15.81
CA LEU A 44 30.81 18.89 15.65
C LEU A 44 30.20 19.51 16.94
N ALA A 45 30.70 19.19 18.13
CA ALA A 45 30.20 19.74 19.41
C ALA A 45 30.51 21.23 19.63
N SER A 46 31.48 21.79 18.89
CA SER A 46 31.89 23.20 18.98
C SER A 46 31.18 24.15 18.01
N CYS A 47 30.30 23.67 17.13
CA CYS A 47 29.68 24.52 16.13
C CYS A 47 28.48 25.30 16.68
N SER A 48 28.60 26.64 16.73
CA SER A 48 27.50 27.54 17.05
C SER A 48 26.44 27.50 15.99
N THR A 49 25.15 27.40 16.38
CA THR A 49 23.98 27.47 15.47
C THR A 49 23.49 28.89 15.23
N THR A 50 24.07 29.88 15.94
CA THR A 50 23.56 31.28 15.92
C THR A 50 24.66 32.35 15.63
N LYS A 51 25.86 31.89 15.18
CA LYS A 51 27.01 32.81 14.98
C LYS A 51 26.80 33.82 13.85
N ASN A 52 26.26 33.34 12.74
CA ASN A 52 26.11 34.11 11.50
C ASN A 52 24.62 34.34 11.14
N LEU A 53 23.76 34.57 12.16
CA LEU A 53 22.37 34.97 11.91
C LEU A 53 22.30 36.47 11.61
N PRO A 54 21.40 36.91 10.71
CA PRO A 54 21.14 38.32 10.47
C PRO A 54 20.76 39.06 11.78
N GLU A 55 21.05 40.34 11.86
CA GLU A 55 20.65 41.16 12.99
C GLU A 55 19.12 41.29 13.08
N GLY A 56 18.59 41.18 14.30
CA GLY A 56 17.16 41.22 14.57
C GLY A 56 16.40 39.91 14.36
N GLU A 57 17.01 38.88 13.75
CA GLU A 57 16.35 37.59 13.51
C GLU A 57 16.57 36.61 14.68
N VAL A 58 15.47 35.91 15.01
CA VAL A 58 15.46 34.89 16.07
C VAL A 58 15.25 33.52 15.44
N LEU A 59 16.18 32.61 15.71
CA LEU A 59 16.12 31.23 15.21
C LEU A 59 14.97 30.45 15.84
N TYR A 60 14.06 29.96 15.00
CA TYR A 60 12.98 29.10 15.42
C TYR A 60 13.50 27.69 15.74
N THR A 61 13.24 27.23 16.96
CA THR A 61 13.67 25.90 17.43
C THR A 61 12.50 24.92 17.64
N GLY A 62 11.33 25.27 17.11
CA GLY A 62 10.13 24.44 17.12
C GLY A 62 9.06 24.91 18.10
N ILE A 63 7.95 24.19 18.11
CA ILE A 63 6.85 24.40 19.06
C ILE A 63 7.25 23.85 20.42
N LYS A 64 6.94 24.57 21.50
CA LYS A 64 7.12 24.12 22.88
C LYS A 64 5.92 23.29 23.32
N LYS A 65 4.71 23.81 23.08
CA LYS A 65 3.42 23.16 23.32
C LYS A 65 2.32 23.86 22.56
N ILE A 66 1.23 23.16 22.34
CA ILE A 66 -0.07 23.69 21.93
C ILE A 66 -1.01 23.45 23.11
N ASP A 67 -1.46 24.52 23.75
CA ASP A 67 -2.40 24.45 24.87
C ASP A 67 -3.81 24.53 24.32
N VAL A 68 -4.57 23.47 24.46
CA VAL A 68 -5.97 23.41 24.05
C VAL A 68 -6.85 23.55 25.27
N THR A 69 -7.79 24.50 25.22
CA THR A 69 -8.80 24.72 26.27
C THR A 69 -10.19 24.55 25.68
N HIS A 70 -11.14 24.04 26.49
CA HIS A 70 -12.50 23.69 26.02
C HIS A 70 -12.48 22.73 24.83
N ASP A 71 -11.74 21.65 24.98
CA ASP A 71 -11.59 20.58 23.99
C ASP A 71 -12.92 19.84 23.78
N ASP A 72 -13.33 19.73 22.51
CA ASP A 72 -14.47 18.89 22.12
C ASP A 72 -13.96 17.49 21.80
N GLN A 73 -14.15 16.56 22.72
CA GLN A 73 -13.71 15.15 22.59
C GLN A 73 -14.60 14.31 21.64
N THR A 74 -15.49 14.96 20.87
CA THR A 74 -16.17 14.26 19.77
C THR A 74 -15.21 13.99 18.61
N THR A 75 -15.53 13.00 17.78
CA THR A 75 -14.69 12.71 16.58
C THR A 75 -14.54 13.93 15.67
N ALA A 76 -15.58 14.75 15.54
CA ALA A 76 -15.55 15.97 14.75
C ALA A 76 -14.65 17.04 15.38
N GLY A 77 -14.65 17.16 16.71
CA GLY A 77 -13.75 18.04 17.46
C GLY A 77 -12.29 17.60 17.34
N GLU A 78 -12.02 16.32 17.48
CA GLU A 78 -10.67 15.75 17.28
C GLU A 78 -10.14 15.99 15.85
N ASP A 79 -10.98 15.79 14.82
CA ASP A 79 -10.60 16.04 13.42
C ASP A 79 -10.32 17.54 13.18
N ALA A 80 -11.14 18.44 13.71
CA ALA A 80 -10.93 19.89 13.63
C ALA A 80 -9.63 20.31 14.34
N LEU A 81 -9.37 19.80 15.53
CA LEU A 81 -8.16 20.10 16.30
C LEU A 81 -6.91 19.62 15.56
N ALA A 82 -6.95 18.44 14.96
CA ALA A 82 -5.80 17.92 14.20
C ALA A 82 -5.44 18.79 12.98
N GLU A 83 -6.43 19.31 12.26
CA GLU A 83 -6.17 20.25 11.15
C GLU A 83 -5.62 21.57 11.66
N VAL A 84 -6.13 22.09 12.78
CA VAL A 84 -5.63 23.28 13.44
C VAL A 84 -4.17 23.10 13.89
N GLU A 85 -3.84 21.99 14.54
CA GLU A 85 -2.47 21.66 14.93
C GLU A 85 -1.55 21.54 13.71
N GLY A 86 -2.03 20.92 12.63
CA GLY A 86 -1.32 20.84 11.36
C GLY A 86 -1.00 22.22 10.76
N ALA A 87 -1.96 23.16 10.79
CA ALA A 87 -1.77 24.52 10.33
C ALA A 87 -0.79 25.33 11.18
N LEU A 88 -0.76 25.09 12.50
CA LEU A 88 0.18 25.71 13.42
C LEU A 88 1.59 25.11 13.32
N ALA A 89 1.72 23.87 12.88
CA ALA A 89 2.97 23.16 12.81
C ALA A 89 3.92 23.73 11.74
N TYR A 90 5.23 23.85 12.08
CA TYR A 90 6.30 24.19 11.15
C TYR A 90 7.59 23.43 11.50
N PRO A 91 8.27 22.80 10.54
CA PRO A 91 9.48 22.04 10.81
C PRO A 91 10.68 22.96 11.14
N PRO A 92 11.38 22.77 12.27
CA PRO A 92 12.62 23.49 12.58
C PRO A 92 13.81 22.90 11.79
N ASN A 93 14.95 23.59 11.81
CA ASN A 93 16.16 23.18 11.08
C ASN A 93 16.72 21.78 11.45
N ASN A 94 16.35 21.24 12.58
CA ASN A 94 16.73 19.89 13.00
C ASN A 94 15.58 18.88 12.89
N ALA A 95 14.57 19.19 12.09
CA ALA A 95 13.49 18.27 11.80
C ALA A 95 14.00 17.03 11.04
N LEU A 96 13.62 15.85 11.49
CA LEU A 96 13.92 14.62 10.76
C LEU A 96 12.98 14.51 9.57
N LEU A 97 13.53 14.45 8.35
CA LEU A 97 12.80 14.32 7.09
C LEU A 97 11.63 15.32 6.92
N GLY A 98 11.72 16.49 7.53
CA GLY A 98 10.70 17.54 7.44
C GLY A 98 9.60 17.47 8.50
N SER A 99 9.65 16.52 9.45
CA SER A 99 8.67 16.41 10.52
C SER A 99 8.73 17.60 11.48
N SER A 100 7.58 18.23 11.77
CA SER A 100 7.48 19.29 12.77
C SER A 100 7.72 18.81 14.21
N SER A 101 7.61 17.51 14.45
CA SER A 101 7.57 16.89 15.78
C SER A 101 8.85 16.14 16.12
N ILE A 102 9.45 15.41 15.17
CA ILE A 102 10.64 14.58 15.38
C ILE A 102 11.89 15.35 15.03
N ARG A 103 12.83 15.40 15.97
CA ARG A 103 14.06 16.21 15.87
C ARG A 103 15.31 15.35 15.99
N VAL A 104 16.25 15.59 15.08
CA VAL A 104 17.60 15.06 15.22
C VAL A 104 18.32 15.88 16.30
N PRO A 105 19.10 15.26 17.22
CA PRO A 105 19.84 16.00 18.24
C PRO A 105 20.87 16.98 17.66
N PHE A 106 21.27 16.79 16.41
CA PHE A 106 22.32 17.55 15.73
C PHE A 106 21.78 18.25 14.48
N PRO A 107 21.64 19.61 14.45
CA PRO A 107 21.21 20.35 13.27
C PRO A 107 22.37 20.52 12.26
N PHE A 108 22.79 19.42 11.64
CA PHE A 108 23.96 19.35 10.77
C PHE A 108 23.95 20.42 9.66
N GLY A 109 22.83 20.54 8.93
CA GLY A 109 22.71 21.52 7.84
C GLY A 109 22.88 22.96 8.31
N LEU A 110 22.43 23.28 9.55
CA LEU A 110 22.60 24.62 10.13
C LEU A 110 24.04 24.87 10.62
N TRP A 111 24.74 23.83 11.07
CA TRP A 111 26.17 23.93 11.37
C TRP A 111 26.99 24.20 10.11
N VAL A 112 26.70 23.48 9.02
CA VAL A 112 27.33 23.72 7.71
C VAL A 112 27.04 25.14 7.25
N TYR A 113 25.80 25.61 7.37
CA TYR A 113 25.43 27.00 7.06
C TYR A 113 26.35 27.99 7.81
N ASN A 114 26.41 27.91 9.15
CA ASN A 114 27.20 28.82 9.97
C ASN A 114 28.73 28.73 9.74
N ALA A 115 29.23 27.57 9.31
CA ALA A 115 30.65 27.34 9.02
C ALA A 115 31.08 27.90 7.67
N PHE A 116 30.18 27.87 6.67
CA PHE A 116 30.54 28.11 5.28
C PHE A 116 29.86 29.32 4.61
N VAL A 117 28.87 29.98 5.24
CA VAL A 117 28.13 31.10 4.66
C VAL A 117 29.04 32.26 4.20
N ASN A 118 30.18 32.45 4.88
CA ASN A 118 31.16 33.53 4.54
C ASN A 118 32.39 33.01 3.79
N LYS A 119 32.43 31.72 3.35
CA LYS A 119 33.57 31.13 2.65
C LYS A 119 33.46 31.35 1.13
N LYS A 120 34.47 32.04 0.54
CA LYS A 120 34.52 32.39 -0.90
C LYS A 120 35.16 31.33 -1.80
N GLY A 121 35.82 30.28 -1.26
CA GLY A 121 36.52 29.25 -2.02
C GLY A 121 35.56 28.28 -2.73
N LYS A 122 35.95 27.74 -3.92
CA LYS A 122 35.13 26.80 -4.73
C LYS A 122 34.63 25.58 -3.92
N VAL A 123 35.48 24.96 -3.12
CA VAL A 123 35.13 23.82 -2.27
C VAL A 123 34.16 24.21 -1.17
N GLY A 124 34.40 25.34 -0.49
CA GLY A 124 33.51 25.85 0.55
C GLY A 124 32.12 26.21 0.00
N LYS A 125 32.04 26.76 -1.20
CA LYS A 125 30.78 27.06 -1.87
C LYS A 125 30.04 25.76 -2.27
N TRP A 126 30.74 24.77 -2.79
CA TRP A 126 30.13 23.46 -3.11
C TRP A 126 29.55 22.76 -1.87
N ILE A 127 30.29 22.75 -0.73
CA ILE A 127 29.80 22.21 0.54
C ILE A 127 28.55 22.98 1.02
N PHE A 128 28.59 24.32 0.93
CA PHE A 128 27.46 25.14 1.29
C PHE A 128 26.22 24.84 0.41
N ASP A 129 26.36 24.84 -0.91
CA ASP A 129 25.27 24.62 -1.85
C ASP A 129 24.62 23.22 -1.72
N LYS A 130 25.40 22.19 -1.29
CA LYS A 130 24.93 20.81 -1.20
C LYS A 130 24.47 20.38 0.19
N LEU A 131 25.04 20.93 1.25
CA LEU A 131 24.87 20.41 2.61
C LEU A 131 24.34 21.45 3.61
N ALA A 132 24.34 22.75 3.28
CA ALA A 132 23.84 23.78 4.21
C ALA A 132 22.32 23.85 4.17
N ALA A 133 21.69 23.92 5.35
CA ALA A 133 20.28 24.26 5.50
C ALA A 133 20.14 25.74 5.92
N LYS A 134 19.32 26.50 5.20
CA LYS A 134 19.01 27.89 5.57
C LYS A 134 18.36 27.94 6.95
N PRO A 135 18.74 28.89 7.83
CA PRO A 135 18.10 29.01 9.14
C PRO A 135 16.62 29.38 9.00
N VAL A 136 15.79 28.72 9.80
CA VAL A 136 14.36 29.04 9.91
C VAL A 136 14.19 30.03 11.06
N PHE A 137 13.63 31.21 10.77
CA PHE A 137 13.41 32.25 11.75
C PHE A 137 11.95 32.31 12.21
N ILE A 138 11.68 32.95 13.32
CA ILE A 138 10.30 33.23 13.77
C ILE A 138 9.55 34.06 12.70
N SER A 139 10.23 35.02 12.05
CA SER A 139 9.71 35.79 10.91
C SER A 139 9.31 34.88 9.73
N THR A 140 10.11 33.87 9.42
CA THR A 140 9.81 32.87 8.36
C THR A 140 8.59 32.00 8.71
N VAL A 141 8.46 31.60 9.97
CA VAL A 141 7.29 30.81 10.44
C VAL A 141 6.02 31.63 10.38
N ASN A 142 6.10 32.94 10.60
CA ASN A 142 5.01 33.91 10.58
C ASN A 142 3.80 33.46 11.43
N PRO A 143 3.96 33.40 12.77
CA PRO A 143 2.94 32.86 13.66
C PRO A 143 1.61 33.62 13.59
N ASP A 144 1.63 34.93 13.27
CA ASP A 144 0.43 35.74 13.09
C ASP A 144 -0.47 35.26 11.96
N VAL A 145 0.13 34.85 10.85
CA VAL A 145 -0.63 34.26 9.73
C VAL A 145 -1.16 32.89 10.12
N ARG A 146 -0.37 32.09 10.82
CA ARG A 146 -0.77 30.73 11.24
C ARG A 146 -1.94 30.72 12.20
N ILE A 147 -1.95 31.59 13.21
CA ILE A 147 -3.12 31.70 14.11
C ILE A 147 -4.37 32.18 13.35
N LYS A 148 -4.25 33.03 12.35
CA LYS A 148 -5.40 33.42 11.51
C LYS A 148 -5.93 32.27 10.69
N VAL A 149 -5.03 31.44 10.10
CA VAL A 149 -5.42 30.24 9.37
C VAL A 149 -6.10 29.25 10.33
N ALA A 150 -5.51 29.00 11.49
CA ALA A 150 -6.07 28.11 12.51
C ALA A 150 -7.48 28.59 12.99
N GLN A 151 -7.64 29.91 13.20
CA GLN A 151 -8.93 30.47 13.57
C GLN A 151 -9.98 30.32 12.46
N ASN A 152 -9.59 30.46 11.19
CA ASN A 152 -10.50 30.24 10.07
C ASN A 152 -10.89 28.75 9.99
N LEU A 153 -9.95 27.80 10.19
CA LEU A 153 -10.27 26.39 10.28
C LEU A 153 -11.28 26.08 11.39
N LEU A 154 -11.12 26.65 12.58
CA LEU A 154 -12.12 26.49 13.65
C LEU A 154 -13.51 26.93 13.18
N LYS A 155 -13.62 28.08 12.47
CA LYS A 155 -14.91 28.54 11.94
C LYS A 155 -15.47 27.62 10.85
N GLU A 156 -14.61 27.01 10.00
CA GLU A 156 -15.02 26.05 8.99
C GLU A 156 -15.64 24.79 9.60
N TYR A 157 -15.22 24.41 10.80
CA TYR A 157 -15.76 23.30 11.59
C TYR A 157 -16.89 23.71 12.54
N GLY A 158 -17.40 24.96 12.47
CA GLY A 158 -18.52 25.46 13.27
C GLY A 158 -18.14 26.06 14.61
N TYR A 159 -16.87 26.15 14.96
CA TYR A 159 -16.40 26.79 16.19
C TYR A 159 -16.24 28.30 15.97
N PHE A 160 -17.36 29.01 15.74
CA PHE A 160 -17.38 30.42 15.40
C PHE A 160 -16.81 31.33 16.50
N ASN A 161 -16.93 30.89 17.77
CA ASN A 161 -16.40 31.61 18.93
C ASN A 161 -14.99 31.11 19.31
N GLY A 162 -14.40 30.23 18.49
CA GLY A 162 -13.05 29.72 18.73
C GLY A 162 -11.99 30.81 18.60
N THR A 163 -11.00 30.80 19.48
CA THR A 163 -9.89 31.76 19.48
C THR A 163 -8.54 31.06 19.43
N THR A 164 -7.58 31.72 18.79
CA THR A 164 -6.20 31.25 18.71
C THR A 164 -5.23 32.35 19.00
N SER A 165 -4.20 32.09 19.79
CA SER A 165 -3.14 33.02 20.12
C SER A 165 -1.78 32.33 20.19
N PHE A 166 -0.70 33.11 20.22
CA PHE A 166 0.64 32.57 20.37
C PHE A 166 1.51 33.45 21.32
N GLN A 167 2.54 32.82 21.84
CA GLN A 167 3.59 33.49 22.63
C GLN A 167 4.95 32.97 22.16
N VAL A 168 5.94 33.90 22.10
CA VAL A 168 7.33 33.57 21.77
C VAL A 168 8.08 33.29 23.07
N ASP A 169 8.47 32.04 23.28
CA ASP A 169 9.25 31.59 24.45
C ASP A 169 10.75 31.63 24.11
N THR A 170 11.39 32.73 24.47
CA THR A 170 12.80 32.96 24.22
C THR A 170 13.67 32.08 25.13
N ASN A 171 14.74 31.50 24.60
CA ASN A 171 15.63 30.67 25.38
C ASN A 171 16.46 31.52 26.37
N PRO A 172 16.37 31.27 27.72
CA PRO A 172 17.07 32.07 28.70
C PRO A 172 18.60 32.06 28.55
N LYS A 173 19.16 31.03 27.93
CA LYS A 173 20.64 30.89 27.74
C LYS A 173 21.10 31.49 26.41
N ASN A 174 20.22 31.78 25.48
CA ASN A 174 20.56 32.33 24.19
C ASN A 174 19.35 33.04 23.56
N ALA A 175 19.28 34.36 23.68
CA ALA A 175 18.19 35.21 23.21
C ALA A 175 17.96 35.13 21.66
N LYS A 176 18.97 34.63 20.90
CA LYS A 176 18.82 34.41 19.45
C LYS A 176 18.08 33.10 19.10
N LYS A 177 17.52 32.39 20.09
CA LYS A 177 16.73 31.15 19.91
C LYS A 177 15.38 31.29 20.61
N ALA A 178 14.30 30.91 19.92
CA ALA A 178 12.99 30.85 20.56
C ALA A 178 12.18 29.62 20.12
N LYS A 179 11.19 29.32 20.92
CA LYS A 179 10.10 28.38 20.62
C LYS A 179 8.78 29.12 20.57
N LEU A 180 7.79 28.54 19.92
CA LEU A 180 6.42 29.04 19.95
C LEU A 180 5.58 28.21 20.93
N VAL A 181 4.71 28.90 21.64
CA VAL A 181 3.61 28.33 22.42
C VAL A 181 2.34 28.82 21.78
N TYR A 182 1.47 27.92 21.37
CA TYR A 182 0.15 28.25 20.85
C TYR A 182 -0.91 27.93 21.89
N GLN A 183 -1.96 28.76 21.92
CA GLN A 183 -3.15 28.54 22.72
C GLN A 183 -4.32 28.47 21.76
N VAL A 184 -5.14 27.42 21.90
CA VAL A 184 -6.32 27.16 21.06
C VAL A 184 -7.50 26.97 22.02
N GLU A 185 -8.50 27.81 21.87
CA GLU A 185 -9.77 27.72 22.61
C GLU A 185 -10.89 27.42 21.62
N MET A 186 -11.45 26.22 21.65
CA MET A 186 -12.45 25.80 20.65
C MET A 186 -13.85 26.30 20.96
N ASN A 187 -14.26 26.27 22.22
CA ASN A 187 -15.64 26.51 22.65
C ASN A 187 -16.63 25.46 22.06
N GLN A 188 -17.94 25.73 22.14
CA GLN A 188 -18.96 24.81 21.61
C GLN A 188 -19.18 25.05 20.11
N PRO A 189 -19.30 23.99 19.29
CA PRO A 189 -19.62 24.13 17.87
C PRO A 189 -21.08 24.53 17.68
N TYR A 190 -21.37 25.28 16.64
CA TYR A 190 -22.72 25.56 16.19
C TYR A 190 -23.31 24.34 15.48
N THR A 191 -24.61 24.07 15.70
CA THR A 191 -25.33 22.96 15.07
C THR A 191 -26.44 23.49 14.14
N TYR A 192 -26.83 22.67 13.13
CA TYR A 192 -27.93 23.03 12.25
C TYR A 192 -29.27 22.97 13.03
N ASP A 193 -29.98 24.09 13.05
CA ASP A 193 -31.34 24.18 13.60
C ASP A 193 -32.37 23.65 12.61
N SER A 194 -32.28 24.12 11.36
CA SER A 194 -33.17 23.71 10.27
C SER A 194 -32.50 23.88 8.93
N ILE A 195 -32.72 22.93 8.01
CA ILE A 195 -32.14 22.98 6.65
C ILE A 195 -33.28 22.95 5.62
N ARG A 196 -33.45 24.05 4.87
CA ARG A 196 -34.53 24.22 3.88
C ARG A 196 -33.97 24.35 2.48
N TYR A 197 -34.46 23.49 1.56
CA TYR A 197 -34.15 23.59 0.13
C TYR A 197 -35.18 24.51 -0.51
N VAL A 198 -34.73 25.68 -0.98
CA VAL A 198 -35.60 26.68 -1.63
C VAL A 198 -35.94 26.19 -3.03
N ARG A 199 -37.20 26.30 -3.42
CA ARG A 199 -37.73 25.84 -4.71
C ARG A 199 -36.89 26.35 -5.90
N MET A 200 -36.41 25.40 -6.71
CA MET A 200 -35.65 25.66 -7.95
C MET A 200 -36.59 25.68 -9.16
N ARG A 201 -36.04 25.77 -10.40
CA ARG A 201 -36.83 25.58 -11.61
C ARG A 201 -37.42 24.17 -11.65
N HIS A 202 -38.65 24.02 -12.19
CA HIS A 202 -39.49 22.83 -12.08
C HIS A 202 -38.73 21.48 -12.27
N LYS A 203 -38.00 21.32 -13.40
CA LYS A 203 -37.24 20.08 -13.66
C LYS A 203 -36.09 19.83 -12.68
N MET A 204 -35.39 20.86 -12.27
CA MET A 204 -34.30 20.78 -11.31
C MET A 204 -34.85 20.51 -9.89
N ASP A 205 -35.94 21.17 -9.53
CA ASP A 205 -36.60 21.00 -8.24
C ASP A 205 -37.05 19.56 -8.05
N THR A 206 -37.72 18.99 -9.05
CA THR A 206 -38.18 17.59 -9.00
C THR A 206 -37.01 16.63 -8.76
N LEU A 207 -35.87 16.82 -9.44
CA LEU A 207 -34.68 15.96 -9.24
C LEU A 207 -34.13 16.09 -7.82
N VAL A 208 -33.99 17.31 -7.30
CA VAL A 208 -33.46 17.56 -5.96
C VAL A 208 -34.39 17.02 -4.88
N GLN A 209 -35.70 17.26 -5.01
CA GLN A 209 -36.69 16.79 -4.03
C GLN A 209 -36.79 15.25 -4.01
N ASN A 210 -36.71 14.60 -5.18
CA ASN A 210 -36.75 13.12 -5.23
C ASN A 210 -35.52 12.47 -4.56
N THR A 211 -34.43 13.20 -4.40
CA THR A 211 -33.17 12.74 -3.78
C THR A 211 -32.89 13.43 -2.44
N ILE A 212 -33.92 14.03 -1.82
CA ILE A 212 -33.76 14.75 -0.54
C ILE A 212 -33.34 13.81 0.61
N GLY A 213 -33.69 12.52 0.52
CA GLY A 213 -33.27 11.49 1.47
C GLY A 213 -31.76 11.23 1.50
N ASP A 214 -31.08 11.53 0.37
CA ASP A 214 -29.63 11.34 0.20
C ASP A 214 -28.81 12.59 0.59
N ARG A 215 -29.48 13.61 1.18
CA ARG A 215 -28.81 14.84 1.62
C ARG A 215 -27.72 14.56 2.64
N LEU A 216 -26.60 15.27 2.52
CA LEU A 216 -25.47 15.14 3.42
C LEU A 216 -25.59 16.04 4.65
N LEU A 217 -26.48 17.01 4.61
CA LEU A 217 -26.74 17.95 5.71
C LEU A 217 -27.98 17.49 6.48
N ARG A 218 -27.87 17.37 7.80
CA ARG A 218 -28.98 16.94 8.67
C ARG A 218 -29.18 17.94 9.79
N ASP A 219 -30.44 18.10 10.19
CA ASP A 219 -30.78 18.92 11.34
C ASP A 219 -30.16 18.32 12.61
N GLY A 220 -29.53 19.13 13.45
CA GLY A 220 -28.83 18.73 14.66
C GLY A 220 -27.34 18.39 14.48
N ASP A 221 -26.83 18.16 13.24
CA ASP A 221 -25.41 17.94 13.00
C ASP A 221 -24.60 19.23 13.23
N ASN A 222 -23.33 19.11 13.56
CA ASN A 222 -22.41 20.23 13.67
C ASN A 222 -22.26 20.94 12.31
N PHE A 223 -22.25 22.27 12.34
CA PHE A 223 -21.94 23.06 11.15
C PHE A 223 -20.54 22.72 10.64
N ASN A 224 -20.43 22.43 9.33
CA ASN A 224 -19.17 22.10 8.70
C ASN A 224 -19.17 22.57 7.23
N VAL A 225 -18.22 23.40 6.86
CA VAL A 225 -18.10 23.95 5.49
C VAL A 225 -17.79 22.83 4.49
N THR A 226 -17.02 21.82 4.88
CA THR A 226 -16.72 20.64 4.02
C THR A 226 -18.01 19.91 3.65
N ASN A 227 -18.96 19.73 4.58
CA ASN A 227 -20.25 19.10 4.31
C ASN A 227 -21.14 19.99 3.42
N LEU A 228 -21.07 21.33 3.55
CA LEU A 228 -21.75 22.26 2.64
C LEU A 228 -21.21 22.11 1.21
N GLU A 229 -19.89 22.04 1.04
CA GLU A 229 -19.28 21.86 -0.27
C GLU A 229 -19.62 20.48 -0.85
N ALA A 230 -19.61 19.43 -0.06
CA ALA A 230 -19.99 18.07 -0.47
C ALA A 230 -21.47 18.03 -0.93
N GLU A 231 -22.39 18.69 -0.23
CA GLU A 231 -23.81 18.78 -0.62
C GLU A 231 -23.97 19.58 -1.93
N ARG A 232 -23.20 20.66 -2.09
CA ARG A 232 -23.13 21.43 -3.34
C ARG A 232 -22.69 20.55 -4.50
N GLN A 233 -21.67 19.75 -4.32
CA GLN A 233 -21.18 18.79 -5.31
C GLN A 233 -22.20 17.68 -5.60
N ARG A 234 -22.91 17.16 -4.57
CA ARG A 234 -23.97 16.16 -4.73
C ARG A 234 -25.08 16.68 -5.66
N ILE A 235 -25.62 17.88 -5.37
CA ILE A 235 -26.67 18.49 -6.19
C ILE A 235 -26.15 18.79 -7.61
N THR A 236 -24.95 19.30 -7.74
CA THR A 236 -24.32 19.57 -9.05
C THR A 236 -24.18 18.30 -9.88
N SER A 237 -23.65 17.23 -9.28
CA SER A 237 -23.50 15.94 -9.94
C SER A 237 -24.85 15.32 -10.33
N LEU A 238 -25.86 15.42 -9.45
CA LEU A 238 -27.24 15.00 -9.75
C LEU A 238 -27.76 15.72 -11.01
N LEU A 239 -27.67 17.03 -11.05
CA LEU A 239 -28.16 17.83 -12.19
C LEU A 239 -27.34 17.53 -13.46
N ARG A 240 -26.02 17.46 -13.38
CA ARG A 240 -25.15 17.14 -14.51
C ARG A 240 -25.36 15.74 -15.05
N ASN A 241 -25.75 14.79 -14.21
CA ASN A 241 -26.09 13.44 -14.64
C ASN A 241 -27.48 13.37 -15.35
N ASN A 242 -28.27 14.40 -15.22
CA ASN A 242 -29.57 14.56 -15.84
C ASN A 242 -29.63 15.65 -16.92
N GLY A 243 -28.51 15.85 -17.65
CA GLY A 243 -28.47 16.69 -18.83
C GLY A 243 -27.99 18.14 -18.60
N PHE A 244 -27.89 18.63 -17.38
CA PHE A 244 -27.56 20.05 -17.14
C PHE A 244 -26.03 20.30 -17.26
N TYR A 245 -25.50 20.18 -18.48
CA TYR A 245 -24.06 20.24 -18.79
C TYR A 245 -23.37 21.50 -18.24
N TYR A 246 -23.97 22.69 -18.42
CA TYR A 246 -23.39 23.97 -17.98
C TYR A 246 -23.63 24.28 -16.49
N PHE A 247 -24.31 23.40 -15.74
CA PHE A 247 -24.50 23.61 -14.33
C PHE A 247 -23.18 23.44 -13.56
N ARG A 248 -22.88 24.38 -12.64
CA ARG A 248 -21.63 24.42 -11.87
C ARG A 248 -21.91 24.50 -10.38
N PRO A 249 -21.00 24.01 -9.51
CA PRO A 249 -21.15 24.07 -8.06
C PRO A 249 -21.39 25.49 -7.53
N GLU A 250 -20.71 26.47 -8.12
CA GLU A 250 -20.81 27.90 -7.73
C GLU A 250 -22.21 28.50 -7.94
N PHE A 251 -23.08 27.80 -8.66
CA PHE A 251 -24.49 28.23 -8.87
C PHE A 251 -25.40 27.92 -7.68
N ILE A 252 -24.95 27.10 -6.75
CA ILE A 252 -25.62 26.86 -5.48
C ILE A 252 -25.01 27.79 -4.43
N THR A 253 -25.88 28.40 -3.65
CA THR A 253 -25.50 29.27 -2.53
C THR A 253 -26.25 28.89 -1.27
N TYR A 254 -25.69 29.26 -0.14
CA TYR A 254 -26.24 29.06 1.18
C TYR A 254 -26.53 30.41 1.82
N GLN A 255 -27.67 30.49 2.48
CA GLN A 255 -28.00 31.58 3.40
C GLN A 255 -28.11 30.98 4.79
N ALA A 256 -27.29 31.47 5.71
CA ALA A 256 -27.25 31.01 7.10
C ALA A 256 -27.73 32.15 8.01
N ASP A 257 -28.62 31.82 8.93
CA ASP A 257 -29.03 32.68 10.02
C ASP A 257 -28.52 32.08 11.34
N THR A 258 -27.69 32.85 12.04
CA THR A 258 -27.09 32.49 13.32
C THR A 258 -27.58 33.40 14.47
N ILE A 259 -28.53 34.29 14.19
CA ILE A 259 -28.95 35.35 15.11
C ILE A 259 -30.18 34.90 15.92
N MET A 260 -31.14 34.24 15.23
CA MET A 260 -32.40 33.90 15.87
C MET A 260 -32.23 32.91 17.04
N ASN A 261 -31.37 31.91 16.89
CA ASN A 261 -31.12 30.89 17.92
C ASN A 261 -29.63 30.87 18.22
N PRO A 262 -29.14 31.38 19.34
CA PRO A 262 -27.73 31.35 19.71
C PRO A 262 -27.15 29.92 19.73
N GLY A 263 -25.99 29.71 19.13
CA GLY A 263 -25.37 28.39 19.04
C GLY A 263 -25.92 27.48 17.93
N LYS A 264 -26.90 27.97 17.13
CA LYS A 264 -27.56 27.24 16.06
C LYS A 264 -27.51 27.98 14.74
N VAL A 265 -27.63 27.23 13.62
CA VAL A 265 -27.62 27.76 12.25
C VAL A 265 -28.90 27.31 11.53
N ALA A 266 -29.78 28.25 11.18
CA ALA A 266 -30.84 27.97 10.22
C ALA A 266 -30.36 28.20 8.79
N LEU A 267 -30.36 27.13 7.96
CA LEU A 267 -29.73 27.12 6.64
C LEU A 267 -30.76 27.04 5.52
N ARG A 268 -30.59 27.89 4.49
CA ARG A 268 -31.33 27.81 3.23
C ARG A 268 -30.39 27.45 2.08
N VAL A 269 -30.68 26.33 1.38
CA VAL A 269 -29.98 25.89 0.17
C VAL A 269 -30.73 26.40 -1.04
N MET A 270 -30.07 27.17 -1.91
CA MET A 270 -30.74 27.81 -3.05
C MET A 270 -29.81 28.02 -4.24
N THR A 271 -30.38 28.23 -5.42
CA THR A 271 -29.62 28.66 -6.58
C THR A 271 -29.40 30.17 -6.56
N LYS A 272 -28.24 30.63 -7.03
CA LYS A 272 -27.98 32.06 -7.20
C LYS A 272 -28.97 32.70 -8.19
N PRO A 273 -29.37 33.95 -8.01
CA PRO A 273 -30.16 34.70 -9.01
C PRO A 273 -29.33 34.99 -10.28
N GLY A 274 -30.02 35.12 -11.42
CA GLY A 274 -29.37 35.53 -12.67
C GLY A 274 -28.53 34.43 -13.37
N LEU A 275 -28.79 33.16 -13.13
CA LEU A 275 -28.07 32.07 -13.78
C LEU A 275 -28.22 32.09 -15.33
N PRO A 276 -27.17 31.72 -16.08
CA PRO A 276 -27.25 31.59 -17.55
C PRO A 276 -28.35 30.66 -17.98
N ARG A 277 -29.11 31.00 -19.00
CA ARG A 277 -30.20 30.16 -19.53
C ARG A 277 -29.73 28.76 -19.95
N ALA A 278 -28.49 28.64 -20.46
CA ALA A 278 -27.87 27.36 -20.85
C ALA A 278 -27.69 26.43 -19.66
N ALA A 279 -27.43 26.95 -18.45
CA ALA A 279 -27.26 26.12 -17.23
C ALA A 279 -28.59 25.63 -16.66
N LEU A 280 -29.70 26.19 -17.10
CA LEU A 280 -31.05 25.89 -16.63
C LEU A 280 -31.82 24.93 -17.54
N ARG A 281 -31.18 24.35 -18.56
CA ARG A 281 -31.76 23.45 -19.54
C ARG A 281 -30.95 22.18 -19.68
N PRO A 282 -31.59 21.02 -19.88
CA PRO A 282 -30.91 19.77 -20.17
C PRO A 282 -30.40 19.77 -21.63
N TRP A 283 -29.25 19.15 -21.85
CA TRP A 283 -28.57 19.01 -23.15
C TRP A 283 -28.49 17.57 -23.57
N THR A 284 -28.63 17.28 -24.85
CA THR A 284 -28.49 15.97 -25.47
C THR A 284 -27.18 15.85 -26.24
N ILE A 285 -26.68 14.64 -26.41
CA ILE A 285 -25.49 14.36 -27.24
C ILE A 285 -25.91 14.31 -28.71
N GLY A 286 -25.20 15.03 -29.57
CA GLY A 286 -25.34 15.03 -31.01
C GLY A 286 -24.41 14.02 -31.69
N ASP A 287 -23.63 14.51 -32.67
CA ASP A 287 -22.69 13.66 -33.39
C ASP A 287 -21.46 13.35 -32.51
N ILE A 288 -20.99 12.09 -32.62
CA ILE A 288 -19.80 11.65 -31.86
C ILE A 288 -18.65 11.47 -32.84
N SER A 289 -17.53 12.15 -32.57
CA SER A 289 -16.31 12.04 -33.35
C SER A 289 -15.10 11.71 -32.48
N VAL A 290 -14.28 10.75 -32.91
CA VAL A 290 -13.03 10.37 -32.26
C VAL A 290 -11.86 10.71 -33.18
N TRP A 291 -10.95 11.53 -32.69
CA TRP A 291 -9.80 12.03 -33.41
C TRP A 291 -8.54 11.35 -32.90
N LEU A 292 -7.93 10.47 -33.72
CA LEU A 292 -6.75 9.70 -33.40
C LEU A 292 -5.52 10.40 -33.98
N ASN A 293 -4.92 11.31 -33.23
CA ASN A 293 -3.71 12.01 -33.63
C ASN A 293 -2.47 11.10 -33.48
N GLY A 294 -1.48 11.28 -34.37
CA GLY A 294 -0.23 10.56 -34.35
C GLY A 294 0.59 10.74 -33.05
N TYR A 295 1.76 10.10 -32.97
CA TYR A 295 2.60 10.11 -31.76
C TYR A 295 3.12 11.52 -31.40
N ASN A 296 3.40 12.37 -32.38
CA ASN A 296 3.80 13.77 -32.21
C ASN A 296 2.62 14.74 -32.38
N ASN A 297 1.38 14.24 -32.16
CA ASN A 297 0.15 15.01 -32.34
C ASN A 297 -0.14 15.41 -33.81
N GLU A 298 0.30 14.61 -34.78
CA GLU A 298 -0.04 14.82 -36.18
C GLU A 298 -1.57 14.70 -36.38
N PRO A 299 -2.20 15.65 -37.10
CA PRO A 299 -3.65 15.65 -37.31
C PRO A 299 -4.07 14.50 -38.24
N PRO A 300 -5.27 13.94 -38.04
CA PRO A 300 -5.81 12.90 -38.91
C PRO A 300 -6.12 13.42 -40.31
N THR A 301 -5.89 12.58 -41.33
CA THR A 301 -6.12 12.84 -42.76
C THR A 301 -7.31 12.08 -43.35
N ASP A 302 -7.65 10.95 -42.71
CA ASP A 302 -8.69 10.02 -43.17
C ASP A 302 -9.79 9.87 -42.12
N SER A 303 -10.93 9.34 -42.52
CA SER A 303 -12.04 9.06 -41.60
C SER A 303 -12.81 7.80 -42.00
N ILE A 304 -13.37 7.14 -40.99
CA ILE A 304 -14.27 6.00 -41.13
C ILE A 304 -15.48 6.14 -40.21
N ARG A 305 -16.65 5.89 -40.74
CA ARG A 305 -17.89 5.85 -39.94
C ARG A 305 -18.11 4.45 -39.38
N TYR A 306 -18.37 4.35 -38.11
CA TYR A 306 -18.74 3.12 -37.44
C TYR A 306 -19.94 3.36 -36.54
N LYS A 307 -21.12 2.88 -36.92
CA LYS A 307 -22.42 3.13 -36.28
C LYS A 307 -22.71 4.65 -36.21
N ASP A 308 -22.97 5.18 -35.01
CA ASP A 308 -23.22 6.60 -34.73
C ASP A 308 -21.95 7.41 -34.42
N MET A 309 -20.75 6.80 -34.59
CA MET A 309 -19.45 7.43 -34.34
C MET A 309 -18.64 7.55 -35.63
N THR A 310 -17.97 8.70 -35.83
CA THR A 310 -16.98 8.90 -36.89
C THR A 310 -15.58 8.91 -36.28
N VAL A 311 -14.68 8.07 -36.78
CA VAL A 311 -13.27 7.99 -36.35
C VAL A 311 -12.40 8.64 -37.41
N TYR A 312 -11.67 9.68 -37.02
CA TYR A 312 -10.66 10.34 -37.83
C TYR A 312 -9.27 9.80 -37.47
N TYR A 313 -8.44 9.45 -38.45
CA TYR A 313 -7.14 8.84 -38.23
C TYR A 313 -6.13 9.27 -39.32
N GLU A 314 -4.83 9.03 -39.06
CA GLU A 314 -3.74 9.28 -40.00
C GLU A 314 -3.19 7.96 -40.54
N GLY A 315 -3.17 7.82 -41.89
CA GLY A 315 -2.55 6.71 -42.59
C GLY A 315 -3.21 5.36 -42.23
N LYS A 316 -2.53 4.51 -41.45
CA LYS A 316 -3.05 3.21 -41.04
C LYS A 316 -3.83 3.30 -39.72
N LEU A 317 -5.06 2.83 -39.74
CA LEU A 317 -5.91 2.68 -38.55
C LEU A 317 -5.28 1.69 -37.57
N ARG A 318 -4.77 2.17 -36.44
CA ARG A 318 -4.03 1.38 -35.46
C ARG A 318 -4.93 0.73 -34.41
N VAL A 319 -6.14 1.24 -34.22
CA VAL A 319 -7.13 0.74 -33.25
C VAL A 319 -8.42 0.42 -33.97
N ARG A 320 -8.99 -0.72 -33.71
CA ARG A 320 -10.26 -1.14 -34.31
C ARG A 320 -11.40 -0.22 -33.85
N PRO A 321 -12.25 0.33 -34.75
CA PRO A 321 -13.36 1.22 -34.36
C PRO A 321 -14.32 0.60 -33.33
N SER A 322 -14.57 -0.70 -33.43
CA SER A 322 -15.38 -1.43 -32.45
C SER A 322 -14.86 -1.35 -31.01
N VAL A 323 -13.55 -1.29 -30.84
CA VAL A 323 -12.91 -1.16 -29.52
C VAL A 323 -13.21 0.22 -28.92
N LEU A 324 -13.11 1.26 -29.71
CA LEU A 324 -13.43 2.63 -29.31
C LEU A 324 -14.92 2.77 -28.99
N TYR A 325 -15.78 2.27 -29.87
CA TYR A 325 -17.23 2.32 -29.70
C TYR A 325 -17.72 1.60 -28.42
N ASN A 326 -17.23 0.40 -28.16
CA ASN A 326 -17.62 -0.38 -26.99
C ASN A 326 -17.17 0.26 -25.66
N ARG A 327 -16.32 1.29 -25.73
CA ARG A 327 -15.86 2.04 -24.56
C ARG A 327 -16.57 3.38 -24.37
N LEU A 328 -17.38 3.80 -25.35
CA LEU A 328 -18.28 4.94 -25.20
C LEU A 328 -19.43 4.59 -24.25
N ARG A 329 -19.83 5.56 -23.45
CA ARG A 329 -21.00 5.51 -22.55
C ARG A 329 -22.08 6.50 -22.96
N PHE A 330 -21.95 7.05 -24.16
CA PHE A 330 -22.90 7.92 -24.80
C PHE A 330 -23.26 7.38 -26.18
N HIS A 331 -24.50 7.63 -26.57
CA HIS A 331 -24.98 7.47 -27.96
C HIS A 331 -25.63 8.75 -28.43
N SER A 332 -25.70 8.94 -29.71
CA SER A 332 -26.42 10.10 -30.29
C SER A 332 -27.88 10.10 -29.82
N GLY A 333 -28.35 11.23 -29.28
CA GLY A 333 -29.67 11.39 -28.70
C GLY A 333 -29.76 11.21 -27.19
N ASP A 334 -28.72 10.64 -26.53
CA ASP A 334 -28.70 10.49 -25.07
C ASP A 334 -28.63 11.84 -24.37
N LEU A 335 -29.19 11.93 -23.16
CA LEU A 335 -28.94 13.06 -22.29
C LEU A 335 -27.47 13.09 -21.86
N TYR A 336 -26.87 14.28 -21.81
CA TYR A 336 -25.55 14.42 -21.20
C TYR A 336 -25.57 13.90 -19.77
N SER A 337 -24.53 13.17 -19.41
CA SER A 337 -24.29 12.68 -18.05
C SER A 337 -22.81 12.82 -17.69
N GLN A 338 -22.50 13.48 -16.56
CA GLN A 338 -21.15 13.61 -16.04
C GLN A 338 -20.55 12.24 -15.72
N GLU A 339 -21.34 11.34 -15.20
CA GLU A 339 -20.94 9.98 -14.90
C GLU A 339 -20.55 9.22 -16.18
N SER A 340 -21.36 9.30 -17.25
CA SER A 340 -21.03 8.71 -18.55
C SER A 340 -19.77 9.30 -19.16
N GLN A 341 -19.54 10.61 -18.98
CA GLN A 341 -18.28 11.27 -19.36
C GLN A 341 -17.08 10.66 -18.61
N GLN A 342 -17.14 10.59 -17.29
CA GLN A 342 -16.05 10.06 -16.46
C GLN A 342 -15.77 8.58 -16.77
N ARG A 343 -16.83 7.79 -16.95
CA ARG A 343 -16.74 6.37 -17.33
C ARG A 343 -16.11 6.18 -18.71
N THR A 344 -16.48 7.00 -19.69
CA THR A 344 -15.88 6.99 -21.05
C THR A 344 -14.41 7.38 -20.96
N GLN A 345 -14.08 8.48 -20.27
CA GLN A 345 -12.70 8.93 -20.07
C GLN A 345 -11.83 7.85 -19.42
N THR A 346 -12.32 7.25 -18.34
CA THR A 346 -11.64 6.14 -17.66
C THR A 346 -11.46 4.92 -18.57
N SER A 347 -12.48 4.58 -19.37
CA SER A 347 -12.42 3.44 -20.29
C SER A 347 -11.40 3.64 -21.41
N TYR A 348 -11.28 4.87 -21.94
CA TYR A 348 -10.24 5.23 -22.92
C TYR A 348 -8.84 5.20 -22.31
N SER A 349 -8.68 5.77 -21.11
CA SER A 349 -7.38 5.75 -20.39
C SER A 349 -6.91 4.32 -20.08
N ARG A 350 -7.82 3.42 -19.73
CA ARG A 350 -7.51 1.99 -19.46
C ARG A 350 -7.05 1.19 -20.69
N LEU A 351 -7.26 1.70 -21.90
CA LEU A 351 -6.67 1.07 -23.09
C LEU A 351 -5.13 1.12 -23.05
N GLY A 352 -4.53 2.08 -22.36
CA GLY A 352 -3.08 2.23 -22.23
C GLY A 352 -2.35 2.52 -23.54
N ILE A 353 -3.08 2.97 -24.57
CA ILE A 353 -2.55 3.26 -25.93
C ILE A 353 -2.50 4.75 -26.22
N PHE A 354 -3.18 5.56 -25.41
CA PHE A 354 -3.22 7.00 -25.53
C PHE A 354 -2.43 7.65 -24.38
N ARG A 355 -1.51 8.51 -24.71
CA ARG A 355 -0.81 9.39 -23.76
C ARG A 355 -1.77 10.47 -23.23
N TYR A 356 -2.70 10.89 -24.10
CA TYR A 356 -3.65 11.94 -23.82
C TYR A 356 -5.00 11.62 -24.48
N SER A 357 -6.09 11.89 -23.77
CA SER A 357 -7.44 11.86 -24.29
C SER A 357 -8.27 12.95 -23.65
N GLU A 358 -8.95 13.76 -24.46
CA GLU A 358 -9.77 14.88 -24.02
C GLU A 358 -11.13 14.81 -24.69
N MET A 359 -12.19 15.11 -23.95
CA MET A 359 -13.56 15.20 -24.45
C MET A 359 -13.97 16.65 -24.51
N GLN A 360 -14.30 17.09 -25.72
CA GLN A 360 -14.81 18.44 -25.99
C GLN A 360 -16.27 18.33 -26.40
N TYR A 361 -17.11 19.15 -25.78
CA TYR A 361 -18.54 19.25 -26.08
C TYR A 361 -18.79 20.58 -26.79
N ILE A 362 -19.24 20.50 -28.04
CA ILE A 362 -19.41 21.66 -28.93
C ILE A 362 -20.90 21.89 -29.13
N PRO A 363 -21.48 23.01 -28.69
CA PRO A 363 -22.89 23.32 -28.96
C PRO A 363 -23.14 23.42 -30.48
N ARG A 364 -24.11 22.64 -30.96
CA ARG A 364 -24.37 22.56 -32.41
C ARG A 364 -24.89 23.87 -33.00
N ASP A 365 -25.92 24.47 -32.43
CA ASP A 365 -26.46 25.77 -32.84
C ASP A 365 -27.21 26.42 -31.68
N THR A 366 -26.61 27.49 -31.15
CA THR A 366 -27.22 28.27 -30.05
C THR A 366 -28.32 29.22 -30.54
N ALA A 367 -28.30 29.60 -31.84
CA ALA A 367 -29.28 30.53 -32.41
C ALA A 367 -30.64 29.85 -32.63
N ARG A 368 -30.66 28.57 -33.06
CA ARG A 368 -31.86 27.78 -33.26
C ARG A 368 -32.45 27.13 -32.04
N ARG A 369 -31.87 27.40 -30.84
CA ARG A 369 -32.23 26.80 -29.55
C ARG A 369 -32.17 25.27 -29.53
N GLN A 370 -31.28 24.69 -30.34
CA GLN A 370 -30.99 23.27 -30.28
C GLN A 370 -30.12 23.02 -29.04
N ASP A 371 -30.68 22.36 -27.99
CA ASP A 371 -29.96 22.00 -26.77
C ASP A 371 -29.16 20.70 -27.00
N THR A 372 -28.28 20.71 -28.03
CA THR A 372 -27.49 19.55 -28.51
C THR A 372 -25.99 19.87 -28.47
N LEU A 373 -25.21 18.93 -27.96
CA LEU A 373 -23.76 18.98 -27.82
C LEU A 373 -23.13 17.93 -28.73
N ASP A 374 -22.35 18.32 -29.71
CA ASP A 374 -21.51 17.38 -30.46
C ASP A 374 -20.30 17.00 -29.64
N LEU A 375 -20.06 15.68 -29.49
CA LEU A 375 -18.95 15.15 -28.73
C LEU A 375 -17.74 14.92 -29.62
N LYS A 376 -16.65 15.64 -29.36
CA LYS A 376 -15.34 15.43 -29.98
C LYS A 376 -14.37 14.84 -28.95
N ILE A 377 -13.88 13.63 -29.21
CA ILE A 377 -12.87 12.98 -28.39
C ILE A 377 -11.52 13.09 -29.10
N ASN A 378 -10.65 13.97 -28.61
CA ASN A 378 -9.29 14.13 -29.10
C ASN A 378 -8.36 13.17 -28.36
N THR A 379 -7.58 12.36 -29.07
CA THR A 379 -6.60 11.45 -28.48
C THR A 379 -5.25 11.64 -29.15
N VAL A 380 -4.17 11.37 -28.42
CA VAL A 380 -2.81 11.31 -28.95
C VAL A 380 -2.24 9.94 -28.58
N TYR A 381 -1.74 9.20 -29.54
CA TYR A 381 -1.12 7.90 -29.27
C TYR A 381 0.09 8.04 -28.38
N ASP A 382 0.25 7.08 -27.45
CA ASP A 382 1.48 6.88 -26.70
C ASP A 382 2.46 6.02 -27.50
N LEU A 383 3.74 6.09 -27.12
CA LEU A 383 4.77 5.29 -27.75
C LEU A 383 4.43 3.79 -27.66
N PRO A 384 4.58 3.04 -28.76
CA PRO A 384 4.17 1.64 -28.78
C PRO A 384 5.09 0.70 -28.01
N LEU A 385 6.32 1.14 -27.69
CA LEU A 385 7.31 0.39 -26.93
C LEU A 385 7.65 1.15 -25.67
N ASP A 386 7.66 0.42 -24.56
CA ASP A 386 8.07 0.88 -23.24
C ASP A 386 9.16 -0.04 -22.69
N GLY A 387 10.26 0.54 -22.23
CA GLY A 387 11.40 -0.16 -21.65
C GLY A 387 11.62 0.26 -20.21
N GLU A 388 11.75 -0.69 -19.30
CA GLU A 388 11.96 -0.45 -17.87
C GLU A 388 13.18 -1.25 -17.39
N LEU A 389 14.03 -0.59 -16.62
CA LEU A 389 15.13 -1.22 -15.89
C LEU A 389 14.94 -0.97 -14.39
N GLU A 390 14.70 -2.05 -13.63
CA GLU A 390 14.65 -2.03 -12.18
C GLU A 390 15.94 -2.64 -11.63
N VAL A 391 16.57 -1.97 -10.67
CA VAL A 391 17.69 -2.49 -9.89
C VAL A 391 17.30 -2.48 -8.43
N ASN A 392 17.43 -3.62 -7.76
CA ASN A 392 17.09 -3.75 -6.37
C ASN A 392 18.18 -4.47 -5.57
N VAL A 393 18.13 -4.35 -4.25
CA VAL A 393 18.92 -5.12 -3.30
C VAL A 393 17.97 -5.80 -2.35
N THR A 394 18.04 -7.12 -2.27
CA THR A 394 17.15 -7.92 -1.42
C THR A 394 17.92 -8.42 -0.20
N SER A 395 17.38 -8.17 0.99
CA SER A 395 17.84 -8.78 2.25
C SER A 395 16.76 -9.72 2.76
N LYS A 396 17.11 -10.97 3.02
CA LYS A 396 16.18 -12.02 3.49
C LYS A 396 16.45 -12.35 4.96
N SER A 397 15.42 -12.79 5.67
CA SER A 397 15.51 -13.17 7.09
C SER A 397 16.37 -14.42 7.37
N ASN A 398 16.80 -15.12 6.33
CA ASN A 398 17.74 -16.25 6.42
C ASN A 398 19.19 -15.81 6.16
N ASP A 399 19.54 -14.57 6.43
CA ASP A 399 20.86 -13.98 6.27
C ASP A 399 21.39 -13.98 4.82
N GLN A 400 20.50 -13.98 3.83
CA GLN A 400 20.85 -13.79 2.44
C GLN A 400 20.67 -12.34 2.02
N LEU A 401 21.67 -11.77 1.40
CA LEU A 401 21.69 -10.42 0.85
C LEU A 401 22.17 -10.49 -0.60
N GLY A 402 21.58 -9.70 -1.48
CA GLY A 402 22.11 -9.61 -2.83
C GLY A 402 21.41 -8.66 -3.76
N PRO A 403 22.08 -8.23 -4.84
CA PRO A 403 21.49 -7.41 -5.88
C PRO A 403 20.59 -8.22 -6.80
N GLY A 404 19.58 -7.57 -7.34
CA GLY A 404 18.74 -8.04 -8.43
C GLY A 404 18.58 -6.98 -9.51
N ALA A 405 18.37 -7.42 -10.73
CA ALA A 405 18.02 -6.55 -11.84
C ALA A 405 16.89 -7.17 -12.66
N ILE A 406 15.96 -6.34 -13.10
CA ILE A 406 14.85 -6.73 -13.97
C ILE A 406 14.87 -5.77 -15.16
N PHE A 407 14.94 -6.34 -16.35
CA PHE A 407 14.77 -5.61 -17.59
C PHE A 407 13.48 -6.05 -18.25
N SER A 408 12.58 -5.11 -18.56
CA SER A 408 11.32 -5.39 -19.21
C SER A 408 11.10 -4.51 -20.44
N VAL A 409 10.56 -5.11 -21.49
CA VAL A 409 10.12 -4.42 -22.69
C VAL A 409 8.67 -4.77 -22.95
N THR A 410 7.82 -3.76 -23.06
CA THR A 410 6.40 -3.93 -23.31
C THR A 410 5.99 -3.27 -24.62
N LYS A 411 5.40 -4.04 -25.53
CA LYS A 411 4.75 -3.53 -26.75
C LYS A 411 3.26 -3.38 -26.48
N ARG A 412 2.76 -2.17 -26.69
CA ARG A 412 1.34 -1.83 -26.54
C ARG A 412 0.59 -1.99 -27.86
N ASN A 413 -0.70 -2.31 -27.74
CA ASN A 413 -1.64 -2.39 -28.88
C ASN A 413 -1.20 -3.37 -29.98
N VAL A 414 -0.87 -4.58 -29.60
CA VAL A 414 -0.27 -5.58 -30.50
C VAL A 414 -1.21 -5.95 -31.67
N PHE A 415 -2.51 -6.06 -31.41
CA PHE A 415 -3.52 -6.49 -32.37
C PHE A 415 -4.61 -5.43 -32.64
N GLY A 416 -4.42 -4.19 -32.19
CA GLY A 416 -5.37 -3.10 -32.42
C GLY A 416 -6.57 -3.08 -31.46
N GLY A 417 -6.53 -3.77 -30.34
CA GLY A 417 -7.56 -3.80 -29.29
C GLY A 417 -7.10 -3.30 -27.95
N GLY A 418 -5.89 -2.74 -27.85
CA GLY A 418 -5.27 -2.31 -26.59
C GLY A 418 -4.52 -3.45 -25.89
N GLU A 419 -4.25 -4.54 -26.59
CA GLU A 419 -3.49 -5.67 -26.02
C GLU A 419 -2.05 -5.27 -25.79
N THR A 420 -1.43 -5.81 -24.72
CA THR A 420 -0.01 -5.59 -24.41
C THR A 420 0.75 -6.91 -24.45
N PHE A 421 1.94 -6.88 -25.05
CA PHE A 421 2.88 -8.00 -24.99
C PHE A 421 4.16 -7.54 -24.31
N GLY A 422 4.43 -8.11 -23.14
CA GLY A 422 5.62 -7.81 -22.33
C GLY A 422 6.59 -8.97 -22.27
N VAL A 423 7.89 -8.69 -22.46
CA VAL A 423 8.98 -9.62 -22.20
C VAL A 423 9.76 -9.09 -21.02
N ARG A 424 10.02 -9.95 -20.02
CA ARG A 424 10.74 -9.60 -18.81
C ARG A 424 11.89 -10.58 -18.60
N LEU A 425 13.09 -10.04 -18.47
CA LEU A 425 14.31 -10.74 -18.06
C LEU A 425 14.65 -10.32 -16.64
N ARG A 426 14.83 -11.28 -15.73
CA ARG A 426 15.26 -11.02 -14.36
C ARG A 426 16.54 -11.78 -14.04
N GLY A 427 17.39 -11.18 -13.23
CA GLY A 427 18.58 -11.81 -12.69
C GLY A 427 18.76 -11.39 -11.24
N SER A 428 19.15 -12.30 -10.37
CA SER A 428 19.54 -12.00 -8.99
C SER A 428 20.71 -12.84 -8.55
N TYR A 429 21.52 -12.27 -7.67
CA TYR A 429 22.63 -12.94 -7.04
C TYR A 429 22.60 -12.70 -5.55
N GLU A 430 22.70 -13.76 -4.74
CA GLU A 430 22.57 -13.67 -3.29
C GLU A 430 23.76 -14.37 -2.63
N TRP A 431 24.32 -13.73 -1.60
CA TRP A 431 25.34 -14.29 -0.71
C TRP A 431 24.86 -14.32 0.72
N GLN A 432 25.41 -15.22 1.52
CA GLN A 432 25.06 -15.33 2.94
C GLN A 432 25.91 -14.36 3.76
N THR A 433 25.25 -13.57 4.61
CA THR A 433 25.87 -12.53 5.46
C THR A 433 26.01 -12.96 6.93
N GLY A 434 25.28 -14.01 7.38
CA GLY A 434 25.28 -14.52 8.76
C GLY A 434 26.54 -15.28 9.16
N LYS A 435 26.59 -15.76 10.43
CA LYS A 435 27.69 -16.54 10.95
C LYS A 435 27.92 -17.80 10.10
N ARG A 436 29.17 -18.02 9.70
CA ARG A 436 29.57 -19.23 8.99
C ARG A 436 29.32 -20.46 9.89
N VAL A 437 28.65 -21.48 9.35
CA VAL A 437 28.62 -22.81 9.98
C VAL A 437 30.05 -23.34 10.00
N ASP A 438 30.51 -23.79 11.17
CA ASP A 438 31.87 -24.33 11.32
C ASP A 438 32.13 -25.41 10.26
N GLY A 439 33.28 -25.28 9.58
CA GLY A 439 33.68 -26.19 8.49
C GLY A 439 33.35 -25.71 7.06
N ALA A 440 32.62 -24.62 6.87
CA ALA A 440 32.29 -24.13 5.54
C ALA A 440 33.36 -23.19 4.97
N LYS A 441 34.09 -23.64 3.95
CA LYS A 441 35.18 -22.88 3.32
C LYS A 441 34.75 -21.76 2.36
N SER A 442 33.44 -21.63 2.02
CA SER A 442 32.98 -20.60 1.08
C SER A 442 31.62 -20.00 1.49
N ALA A 443 31.40 -18.74 1.17
CA ALA A 443 30.05 -18.13 1.26
C ALA A 443 29.09 -18.86 0.32
N ILE A 444 27.88 -19.17 0.79
CA ILE A 444 26.84 -19.80 -0.04
C ILE A 444 26.33 -18.75 -1.02
N ASN A 445 26.69 -18.86 -2.27
CA ASN A 445 26.26 -17.96 -3.33
C ASN A 445 25.14 -18.64 -4.12
N SER A 446 24.02 -17.97 -4.26
CA SER A 446 22.89 -18.40 -5.08
C SER A 446 22.65 -17.41 -6.20
N TRP A 447 22.21 -17.88 -7.34
CA TRP A 447 21.78 -16.98 -8.41
C TRP A 447 20.49 -17.52 -9.05
N GLU A 448 19.70 -16.61 -9.55
CA GLU A 448 18.47 -16.91 -10.27
C GLU A 448 18.42 -16.08 -11.55
N MET A 449 18.07 -16.71 -12.67
CA MET A 449 17.78 -16.03 -13.94
C MET A 449 16.41 -16.48 -14.42
N GLY A 450 15.60 -15.53 -14.90
CA GLY A 450 14.27 -15.83 -15.39
C GLY A 450 13.93 -15.01 -16.62
N LEU A 451 13.24 -15.65 -17.56
CA LEU A 451 12.67 -15.04 -18.75
C LEU A 451 11.16 -15.31 -18.75
N SER A 452 10.34 -14.28 -18.95
CA SER A 452 8.91 -14.46 -19.13
C SER A 452 8.35 -13.58 -20.22
N GLY A 453 7.37 -14.12 -20.95
CA GLY A 453 6.54 -13.41 -21.92
C GLY A 453 5.09 -13.37 -21.43
N THR A 454 4.44 -12.21 -21.44
CA THR A 454 3.05 -12.02 -21.00
C THR A 454 2.27 -11.28 -22.07
N LEU A 455 1.16 -11.87 -22.50
CA LEU A 455 0.20 -11.25 -23.40
C LEU A 455 -1.07 -10.93 -22.59
N THR A 456 -1.45 -9.65 -22.52
CA THR A 456 -2.61 -9.18 -21.75
C THR A 456 -3.63 -8.51 -22.67
N PHE A 457 -4.88 -8.92 -22.56
CA PHE A 457 -6.04 -8.32 -23.21
C PHE A 457 -6.82 -7.49 -22.20
N PRO A 458 -7.19 -6.22 -22.49
CA PRO A 458 -7.93 -5.35 -21.57
C PRO A 458 -9.44 -5.68 -21.58
N GLN A 459 -9.79 -6.95 -21.60
CA GLN A 459 -11.16 -7.49 -21.58
C GLN A 459 -11.14 -8.98 -21.22
N LEU A 460 -12.28 -9.51 -20.80
CA LEU A 460 -12.44 -10.96 -20.63
C LEU A 460 -12.63 -11.62 -22.00
N LEU A 461 -11.83 -12.64 -22.31
CA LEU A 461 -11.91 -13.41 -23.56
C LEU A 461 -12.79 -14.66 -23.45
N PHE A 462 -13.49 -14.86 -22.35
CA PHE A 462 -14.33 -16.04 -22.14
C PHE A 462 -15.75 -15.84 -22.73
N PRO A 463 -16.25 -16.76 -23.56
CA PRO A 463 -17.61 -16.68 -24.11
C PRO A 463 -18.66 -16.62 -22.98
N GLY A 464 -19.60 -15.69 -23.07
CA GLY A 464 -20.65 -15.47 -22.06
C GLY A 464 -20.29 -14.63 -20.85
N MET A 465 -19.00 -14.42 -20.54
CA MET A 465 -18.52 -13.49 -19.48
C MET A 465 -18.20 -12.10 -20.00
N MET A 466 -18.25 -11.86 -21.28
CA MET A 466 -18.07 -10.54 -21.89
C MET A 466 -19.23 -9.61 -21.53
N LYS A 467 -19.16 -8.99 -20.34
CA LYS A 467 -20.02 -7.84 -20.05
C LYS A 467 -19.54 -6.66 -20.87
N LYS A 468 -20.31 -6.27 -21.88
CA LYS A 468 -20.04 -5.10 -22.75
C LYS A 468 -19.99 -3.79 -21.94
N ASP A 469 -20.61 -3.76 -20.76
CA ASP A 469 -20.80 -2.59 -19.92
C ASP A 469 -19.92 -2.57 -18.67
N GLY A 470 -18.67 -3.08 -18.75
CA GLY A 470 -17.74 -3.14 -17.61
C GLY A 470 -17.44 -1.76 -17.03
N LEU A 471 -18.16 -1.37 -15.97
CA LEU A 471 -17.85 -0.24 -15.12
C LEU A 471 -16.44 -0.36 -14.51
N TYR A 472 -16.08 -1.59 -14.21
CA TYR A 472 -14.86 -1.94 -13.52
C TYR A 472 -13.86 -2.62 -14.46
N PRO A 473 -12.56 -2.54 -14.14
CA PRO A 473 -11.52 -3.14 -14.95
C PRO A 473 -11.68 -4.66 -15.07
N SER A 474 -11.38 -5.16 -16.27
CA SER A 474 -11.28 -6.59 -16.52
C SER A 474 -10.14 -6.86 -17.49
N SER A 475 -9.45 -7.98 -17.32
CA SER A 475 -8.35 -8.40 -18.17
C SER A 475 -8.27 -9.90 -18.30
N THR A 476 -7.68 -10.35 -19.41
CA THR A 476 -7.24 -11.74 -19.61
C THR A 476 -5.76 -11.72 -19.88
N SER A 477 -4.98 -12.50 -19.18
CA SER A 477 -3.55 -12.61 -19.39
C SER A 477 -3.11 -14.04 -19.65
N PHE A 478 -2.16 -14.18 -20.59
CA PHE A 478 -1.46 -15.44 -20.85
C PHE A 478 0.03 -15.19 -20.62
N ARG A 479 0.62 -16.00 -19.75
CA ARG A 479 2.04 -15.89 -19.41
C ARG A 479 2.76 -17.21 -19.64
N LEU A 480 3.94 -17.13 -20.23
CA LEU A 480 4.93 -18.22 -20.29
C LEU A 480 6.19 -17.77 -19.59
N TYR A 481 6.86 -18.69 -18.90
CA TYR A 481 8.09 -18.36 -18.19
C TYR A 481 9.04 -19.55 -18.14
N VAL A 482 10.32 -19.22 -17.99
CA VAL A 482 11.40 -20.16 -17.68
C VAL A 482 12.32 -19.49 -16.67
N ASP A 483 12.63 -20.21 -15.59
CA ASP A 483 13.47 -19.76 -14.48
C ASP A 483 14.54 -20.80 -14.20
N GLN A 484 15.81 -20.38 -14.18
CA GLN A 484 16.93 -21.18 -13.76
C GLN A 484 17.36 -20.75 -12.36
N LEU A 485 17.26 -21.65 -11.41
CA LEU A 485 17.66 -21.44 -10.03
C LEU A 485 18.90 -22.28 -9.72
N ASN A 486 19.95 -21.63 -9.25
CA ASN A 486 21.14 -22.28 -8.73
C ASN A 486 21.29 -21.94 -7.24
N ARG A 487 21.08 -22.93 -6.39
CA ARG A 487 21.38 -22.87 -4.96
C ARG A 487 22.73 -23.53 -4.73
N ALA A 488 23.77 -22.71 -4.71
CA ALA A 488 25.14 -23.22 -4.49
C ALA A 488 25.20 -24.12 -3.26
N ARG A 489 25.89 -25.26 -3.34
CA ARG A 489 25.94 -26.34 -2.35
C ARG A 489 24.70 -27.23 -2.22
N PHE A 490 23.59 -26.91 -2.89
CA PHE A 490 22.39 -27.72 -2.78
C PHE A 490 21.99 -28.33 -4.12
N PHE A 491 21.44 -27.52 -5.01
CA PHE A 491 20.88 -28.03 -6.25
C PHE A 491 20.83 -26.97 -7.35
N LYS A 492 20.72 -27.45 -8.58
CA LYS A 492 20.30 -26.68 -9.74
C LYS A 492 18.94 -27.13 -10.20
N MET A 493 18.03 -26.20 -10.40
CA MET A 493 16.66 -26.46 -10.81
C MET A 493 16.27 -25.54 -11.98
N LEU A 494 15.67 -26.12 -12.99
CA LEU A 494 14.99 -25.40 -14.07
C LEU A 494 13.50 -25.47 -13.82
N ALA A 495 12.83 -24.32 -13.74
CA ALA A 495 11.39 -24.25 -13.68
C ALA A 495 10.85 -23.60 -14.96
N PHE A 496 9.85 -24.17 -15.57
CA PHE A 496 9.16 -23.56 -16.70
C PHE A 496 7.66 -23.81 -16.61
N GLY A 497 6.90 -22.95 -17.21
CA GLY A 497 5.47 -23.07 -17.13
C GLY A 497 4.72 -21.98 -17.87
N GLY A 498 3.41 -22.04 -17.72
CA GLY A 498 2.52 -21.03 -18.26
C GLY A 498 1.19 -20.99 -17.52
N ASN A 499 0.54 -19.86 -17.56
CA ASN A 499 -0.78 -19.68 -16.98
C ASN A 499 -1.65 -18.77 -17.84
N ALA A 500 -2.96 -19.03 -17.74
CA ALA A 500 -4.00 -18.13 -18.18
C ALA A 500 -4.74 -17.60 -16.94
N SER A 501 -5.02 -16.29 -16.89
CA SER A 501 -5.82 -15.70 -15.82
C SER A 501 -6.87 -14.74 -16.36
N TYR A 502 -8.01 -14.73 -15.70
CA TYR A 502 -9.12 -13.80 -15.92
C TYR A 502 -9.32 -13.01 -14.64
N ASP A 503 -9.02 -11.71 -14.70
CA ASP A 503 -9.13 -10.80 -13.58
C ASP A 503 -10.23 -9.78 -13.86
N TYR A 504 -11.19 -9.63 -12.95
CA TYR A 504 -12.26 -8.66 -13.11
C TYR A 504 -12.81 -8.18 -11.78
N GLN A 505 -13.30 -6.97 -11.76
CA GLN A 505 -14.07 -6.41 -10.65
C GLN A 505 -15.57 -6.49 -10.99
N SER A 506 -16.37 -6.98 -10.04
CA SER A 506 -17.83 -7.00 -10.15
C SER A 506 -18.48 -5.77 -9.53
N SER A 507 -17.78 -5.12 -8.60
CA SER A 507 -18.18 -3.88 -7.91
C SER A 507 -16.95 -3.06 -7.51
N ALA A 508 -17.16 -1.89 -6.89
CA ALA A 508 -16.06 -1.08 -6.34
C ALA A 508 -15.25 -1.83 -5.27
N THR A 509 -15.84 -2.81 -4.61
CA THR A 509 -15.26 -3.52 -3.47
C THR A 509 -14.89 -4.98 -3.76
N SER A 510 -15.39 -5.55 -4.87
CA SER A 510 -15.26 -6.99 -5.12
C SER A 510 -14.40 -7.25 -6.36
N HIS A 511 -13.33 -7.98 -6.16
CA HIS A 511 -12.39 -8.41 -7.20
C HIS A 511 -12.33 -9.93 -7.29
N HIS A 512 -12.33 -10.45 -8.52
CA HIS A 512 -12.30 -11.87 -8.85
C HIS A 512 -11.10 -12.17 -9.73
N SER A 513 -10.35 -13.21 -9.40
CA SER A 513 -9.26 -13.74 -10.22
C SER A 513 -9.51 -15.24 -10.45
N ILE A 514 -9.70 -15.62 -11.70
CA ILE A 514 -9.90 -17.01 -12.11
C ILE A 514 -8.68 -17.43 -12.90
N THR A 515 -8.03 -18.50 -12.48
CA THR A 515 -6.92 -19.13 -13.21
C THR A 515 -7.39 -20.50 -13.71
N PRO A 516 -7.96 -20.59 -14.92
CA PRO A 516 -8.47 -21.85 -15.44
C PRO A 516 -7.38 -22.83 -15.80
N PHE A 517 -6.16 -22.34 -15.99
CA PHE A 517 -5.01 -23.14 -16.34
C PHE A 517 -3.73 -22.52 -15.82
N LYS A 518 -2.97 -23.30 -15.04
CA LYS A 518 -1.61 -22.98 -14.59
C LYS A 518 -0.81 -24.27 -14.66
N LEU A 519 0.24 -24.30 -15.45
CA LEU A 519 1.18 -25.41 -15.48
C LEU A 519 2.52 -24.95 -14.96
N THR A 520 3.05 -25.62 -13.98
CA THR A 520 4.42 -25.44 -13.49
C THR A 520 5.14 -26.78 -13.58
N TYR A 521 6.31 -26.79 -14.18
CA TYR A 521 7.19 -27.96 -14.20
C TYR A 521 8.53 -27.60 -13.58
N ASN A 522 8.90 -28.32 -12.56
CA ASN A 522 10.18 -28.21 -11.89
C ASN A 522 11.05 -29.39 -12.29
N LEU A 523 12.22 -29.11 -12.84
CA LEU A 523 13.22 -30.09 -13.26
C LEU A 523 14.47 -29.91 -12.38
N LEU A 524 14.72 -30.85 -11.50
CA LEU A 524 15.94 -30.91 -10.71
C LEU A 524 17.07 -31.45 -11.60
N GLN A 525 17.98 -30.55 -12.03
CA GLN A 525 19.05 -30.88 -12.98
C GLN A 525 20.23 -31.59 -12.30
N SER A 526 20.61 -31.13 -11.12
CA SER A 526 21.69 -31.73 -10.34
C SER A 526 21.54 -31.42 -8.85
N THR A 527 22.03 -32.35 -8.03
CA THR A 527 22.16 -32.22 -6.58
C THR A 527 23.63 -32.32 -6.18
N THR A 528 23.95 -31.89 -4.97
CA THR A 528 25.27 -32.06 -4.38
C THR A 528 25.22 -33.17 -3.32
N HIS A 529 26.35 -33.76 -2.98
CA HIS A 529 26.43 -34.75 -1.91
C HIS A 529 25.93 -34.24 -0.55
N GLU A 530 26.18 -32.92 -0.27
CA GLU A 530 25.67 -32.28 0.95
C GLU A 530 24.13 -32.26 0.97
N PHE A 531 23.52 -31.91 -0.15
CA PHE A 531 22.07 -31.92 -0.31
C PHE A 531 21.46 -33.31 -0.27
N ASP A 532 22.12 -34.28 -0.91
CA ASP A 532 21.68 -35.69 -0.89
C ASP A 532 21.71 -36.27 0.55
N SER A 533 22.70 -35.90 1.37
CA SER A 533 22.78 -36.26 2.76
C SER A 533 21.61 -35.68 3.58
N ILE A 534 21.25 -34.42 3.38
CA ILE A 534 20.11 -33.76 4.02
C ILE A 534 18.81 -34.46 3.64
N THR A 535 18.62 -34.77 2.36
CA THR A 535 17.41 -35.42 1.85
C THR A 535 17.25 -36.89 2.25
N GLN A 536 18.35 -37.59 2.61
CA GLN A 536 18.26 -38.92 3.21
C GLN A 536 17.50 -38.91 4.55
N TYR A 537 17.73 -37.89 5.36
CA TYR A 537 17.04 -37.69 6.65
C TYR A 537 15.69 -36.99 6.53
N ASN A 538 15.42 -36.31 5.39
CA ASN A 538 14.20 -35.58 5.13
C ASN A 538 13.50 -36.04 3.85
N ARG A 539 12.70 -37.10 3.99
CA ARG A 539 11.95 -37.67 2.87
C ARG A 539 10.94 -36.68 2.26
N ALA A 540 10.33 -35.85 3.08
CA ALA A 540 9.36 -34.84 2.59
C ALA A 540 10.02 -33.81 1.70
N LEU A 541 11.20 -33.33 2.08
CA LEU A 541 12.00 -32.41 1.25
C LEU A 541 12.42 -33.08 -0.07
N LYS A 542 12.89 -34.33 -0.02
CA LYS A 542 13.24 -35.07 -1.24
C LYS A 542 12.06 -35.15 -2.21
N LEU A 543 10.90 -35.61 -1.75
CA LEU A 543 9.70 -35.76 -2.56
C LEU A 543 9.15 -34.43 -3.08
N SER A 544 9.32 -33.34 -2.33
CA SER A 544 8.85 -32.02 -2.72
C SER A 544 9.69 -31.34 -3.79
N LEU A 545 10.92 -31.78 -3.99
CA LEU A 545 11.88 -31.28 -5.00
C LEU A 545 12.07 -32.25 -6.17
N GLU A 546 11.45 -33.43 -6.13
CA GLU A 546 11.43 -34.33 -7.29
C GLU A 546 10.78 -33.66 -8.51
N ASN A 547 11.18 -34.12 -9.70
CA ASN A 547 10.59 -33.67 -10.95
C ASN A 547 9.09 -33.93 -10.96
N GLN A 548 8.32 -32.87 -11.05
CA GLN A 548 6.86 -33.01 -11.08
C GLN A 548 6.17 -31.89 -11.84
N PHE A 549 5.06 -32.26 -12.45
CA PHE A 549 4.11 -31.33 -12.99
C PHE A 549 3.10 -30.89 -11.93
N VAL A 550 2.78 -29.60 -11.93
CA VAL A 550 1.69 -29.04 -11.12
C VAL A 550 0.67 -28.36 -12.07
N PRO A 551 -0.23 -29.16 -12.69
CA PRO A 551 -1.31 -28.64 -13.51
C PRO A 551 -2.44 -28.18 -12.59
N ALA A 552 -2.51 -26.87 -12.33
CA ALA A 552 -3.41 -26.29 -11.36
C ALA A 552 -4.49 -25.42 -12.00
N MET A 553 -5.59 -25.26 -11.28
CA MET A 553 -6.66 -24.29 -11.52
C MET A 553 -6.93 -23.56 -10.20
N GLY A 554 -7.37 -22.33 -10.26
CA GLY A 554 -7.64 -21.56 -9.04
C GLY A 554 -8.69 -20.49 -9.24
N TYR A 555 -9.30 -20.10 -8.12
CA TYR A 555 -10.18 -18.95 -8.00
C TYR A 555 -9.87 -18.20 -6.73
N THR A 556 -9.74 -16.87 -6.85
CA THR A 556 -9.54 -15.98 -5.70
C THR A 556 -10.61 -14.89 -5.75
N TYR A 557 -11.30 -14.73 -4.65
CA TYR A 557 -12.22 -13.63 -4.37
C TYR A 557 -11.58 -12.68 -3.36
N THR A 558 -11.56 -11.39 -3.66
CA THR A 558 -11.10 -10.35 -2.74
C THR A 558 -12.19 -9.31 -2.57
N TYR A 559 -12.57 -9.04 -1.32
CA TYR A 559 -13.41 -7.93 -0.92
C TYR A 559 -12.55 -6.89 -0.21
N ASP A 560 -12.65 -5.63 -0.63
CA ASP A 560 -11.95 -4.50 -0.03
C ASP A 560 -12.88 -3.29 -0.05
N ASP A 561 -13.28 -2.78 1.10
CA ASP A 561 -14.14 -1.60 1.22
C ASP A 561 -13.37 -0.28 1.42
N ALA A 562 -12.03 -0.30 1.42
CA ALA A 562 -11.20 0.90 1.51
C ALA A 562 -11.48 1.95 0.42
N PRO A 563 -11.85 1.59 -0.84
CA PRO A 563 -12.24 2.56 -1.86
C PRO A 563 -13.50 3.37 -1.52
N ILE A 564 -14.34 2.89 -0.58
CA ILE A 564 -15.52 3.60 -0.09
C ILE A 564 -15.09 4.42 1.14
N THR A 565 -14.47 5.56 0.90
CA THR A 565 -13.84 6.44 1.90
C THR A 565 -14.77 6.99 2.99
N SER A 566 -16.07 6.88 2.86
CA SER A 566 -17.05 7.35 3.87
C SER A 566 -17.14 6.48 5.12
N LYS A 567 -16.55 5.28 5.12
CA LYS A 567 -16.61 4.37 6.27
C LYS A 567 -15.46 4.62 7.24
N ARG A 568 -15.80 4.67 8.53
CA ARG A 568 -14.84 4.79 9.64
C ARG A 568 -13.97 3.53 9.78
N ASN A 569 -14.54 2.37 9.49
CA ASN A 569 -13.91 1.06 9.64
C ASN A 569 -13.78 0.38 8.29
N HIS A 570 -12.69 -0.35 8.08
CA HIS A 570 -12.41 -1.04 6.83
C HIS A 570 -12.27 -2.54 7.03
N THR A 571 -12.85 -3.28 6.08
CA THR A 571 -12.79 -4.74 6.01
C THR A 571 -12.13 -5.16 4.71
N TRP A 572 -11.13 -6.03 4.82
CA TRP A 572 -10.53 -6.73 3.69
C TRP A 572 -10.68 -8.23 3.90
N LEU A 573 -11.19 -8.93 2.90
CA LEU A 573 -11.38 -10.38 2.92
C LEU A 573 -10.82 -10.98 1.63
N GLN A 574 -10.04 -12.05 1.74
CA GLN A 574 -9.62 -12.86 0.60
C GLN A 574 -9.92 -14.33 0.82
N LEU A 575 -10.61 -14.92 -0.14
CA LEU A 575 -10.89 -16.35 -0.21
C LEU A 575 -10.24 -16.92 -1.47
N SER A 576 -9.42 -17.93 -1.32
CA SER A 576 -8.76 -18.59 -2.44
C SER A 576 -9.00 -20.10 -2.39
N VAL A 577 -9.37 -20.66 -3.52
CA VAL A 577 -9.45 -22.11 -3.72
C VAL A 577 -8.65 -22.48 -4.95
N SER A 578 -7.79 -23.47 -4.82
CA SER A 578 -7.03 -24.02 -5.95
C SER A 578 -7.00 -25.54 -5.90
N GLN A 579 -6.89 -26.15 -7.06
CA GLN A 579 -6.72 -27.58 -7.20
C GLN A 579 -5.64 -27.89 -8.24
N ALA A 580 -4.96 -29.00 -8.11
CA ALA A 580 -4.00 -29.50 -9.08
C ALA A 580 -4.23 -30.96 -9.41
N GLY A 581 -3.96 -31.35 -10.66
CA GLY A 581 -3.93 -32.71 -11.13
C GLY A 581 -5.30 -33.39 -11.32
N ASN A 582 -6.41 -32.81 -10.82
CA ASN A 582 -7.73 -33.49 -10.85
C ASN A 582 -8.29 -33.69 -12.26
N LEU A 583 -8.09 -32.70 -13.16
CA LEU A 583 -8.52 -32.88 -14.55
C LEU A 583 -7.76 -33.99 -15.25
N LEU A 584 -6.45 -34.10 -15.00
CA LEU A 584 -5.65 -35.20 -15.54
C LEU A 584 -6.09 -36.54 -14.94
N ALA A 585 -6.29 -36.60 -13.62
CA ALA A 585 -6.77 -37.80 -12.97
C ALA A 585 -8.15 -38.24 -13.48
N ALA A 586 -9.06 -37.28 -13.79
CA ALA A 586 -10.34 -37.57 -14.43
C ALA A 586 -10.15 -38.10 -15.85
N GLY A 587 -9.22 -37.53 -16.64
CA GLY A 587 -8.87 -38.06 -17.96
C GLY A 587 -8.36 -39.50 -17.90
N TYR A 588 -7.51 -39.83 -16.94
CA TYR A 588 -7.06 -41.20 -16.67
C TYR A 588 -8.19 -42.12 -16.21
N ALA A 589 -9.16 -41.60 -15.43
CA ALA A 589 -10.34 -42.36 -15.04
C ALA A 589 -11.26 -42.73 -16.23
N ILE A 590 -11.42 -41.82 -17.18
CA ILE A 590 -12.13 -42.08 -18.45
C ILE A 590 -11.39 -43.14 -19.26
N ALA A 591 -10.04 -43.19 -19.17
CA ALA A 591 -9.21 -44.18 -19.83
C ALA A 591 -9.13 -45.53 -19.08
N GLY A 592 -9.89 -45.74 -17.99
CA GLY A 592 -10.01 -47.01 -17.24
C GLY A 592 -9.13 -47.16 -16.00
N GLN A 593 -8.34 -46.14 -15.61
CA GLN A 593 -7.58 -46.12 -14.36
C GLN A 593 -8.39 -45.49 -13.24
N LYS A 594 -8.23 -45.93 -11.99
CA LYS A 594 -8.97 -45.33 -10.86
C LYS A 594 -8.52 -43.91 -10.59
N PHE A 595 -9.44 -42.97 -10.33
CA PHE A 595 -9.18 -41.55 -10.10
C PHE A 595 -8.12 -41.33 -8.98
N ASN A 596 -8.20 -42.05 -7.88
CA ASN A 596 -7.32 -41.96 -6.71
C ASN A 596 -6.13 -42.95 -6.74
N GLU A 597 -5.79 -43.52 -7.88
CA GLU A 597 -4.66 -44.44 -8.01
C GLU A 597 -3.34 -43.68 -8.17
N GLU A 598 -2.26 -44.21 -7.55
CA GLU A 598 -0.90 -43.70 -7.72
C GLU A 598 -0.28 -44.18 -9.03
N GLY A 599 0.83 -43.53 -9.44
CA GLY A 599 1.62 -44.00 -10.61
C GLY A 599 1.23 -43.38 -11.94
N LYS A 600 0.36 -42.39 -11.96
CA LYS A 600 0.02 -41.66 -13.19
C LYS A 600 1.12 -40.66 -13.56
N HIS A 601 1.47 -40.58 -14.82
CA HIS A 601 2.55 -39.74 -15.34
C HIS A 601 2.04 -38.81 -16.45
N LEU A 602 2.55 -37.59 -16.51
CA LEU A 602 2.42 -36.71 -17.64
C LEU A 602 3.81 -36.48 -18.25
N LEU A 603 4.01 -36.83 -19.52
CA LEU A 603 5.30 -36.74 -20.21
C LEU A 603 6.44 -37.43 -19.44
N GLY A 604 6.16 -38.63 -18.88
CA GLY A 604 7.13 -39.44 -18.15
C GLY A 604 7.37 -39.05 -16.68
N ASN A 605 6.76 -37.96 -16.19
CA ASN A 605 6.93 -37.47 -14.81
C ASN A 605 5.61 -37.51 -14.03
N LYS A 606 5.68 -37.75 -12.72
CA LYS A 606 4.53 -37.70 -11.84
C LYS A 606 3.94 -36.29 -11.78
N PHE A 607 2.64 -36.18 -11.64
CA PHE A 607 1.99 -34.91 -11.40
C PHE A 607 1.41 -34.81 -9.99
N ALA A 608 1.43 -33.60 -9.41
CA ALA A 608 0.83 -33.35 -8.11
C ALA A 608 -0.70 -33.39 -8.22
N GLN A 609 -1.36 -33.98 -7.19
CA GLN A 609 -2.81 -34.01 -7.09
C GLN A 609 -3.23 -33.56 -5.70
N PHE A 610 -3.85 -32.38 -5.61
CA PHE A 610 -4.27 -31.77 -4.34
C PHE A 610 -5.44 -30.79 -4.53
N VAL A 611 -6.07 -30.44 -3.40
CA VAL A 611 -6.95 -29.27 -3.25
C VAL A 611 -6.41 -28.40 -2.13
N LYS A 612 -6.37 -27.10 -2.33
CA LYS A 612 -5.89 -26.08 -1.38
C LYS A 612 -6.92 -24.97 -1.24
N GLY A 613 -7.22 -24.59 -0.01
CA GLY A 613 -8.07 -23.47 0.33
C GLY A 613 -7.38 -22.53 1.29
N THR A 614 -7.55 -21.23 1.12
CA THR A 614 -7.10 -20.21 2.07
C THR A 614 -8.18 -19.15 2.28
N ALA A 615 -8.30 -18.68 3.51
CA ALA A 615 -9.17 -17.58 3.88
C ALA A 615 -8.37 -16.61 4.76
N GLU A 616 -8.38 -15.33 4.42
CA GLU A 616 -7.76 -14.27 5.21
C GLU A 616 -8.75 -13.12 5.36
N VAL A 617 -8.92 -12.64 6.58
CA VAL A 617 -9.73 -11.46 6.90
C VAL A 617 -8.87 -10.47 7.67
N ARG A 618 -9.01 -9.19 7.32
CA ARG A 618 -8.41 -8.05 8.03
C ARG A 618 -9.52 -7.07 8.36
N TYR A 619 -9.51 -6.59 9.58
CA TYR A 619 -10.47 -5.61 10.04
C TYR A 619 -9.74 -4.46 10.72
N ASN A 620 -9.93 -3.25 10.21
CA ASN A 620 -9.37 -2.03 10.77
C ASN A 620 -10.49 -1.23 11.43
N TYR A 621 -10.44 -1.15 12.76
CA TYR A 621 -11.38 -0.39 13.58
C TYR A 621 -10.73 0.92 14.04
N LYS A 622 -11.26 2.06 13.59
CA LYS A 622 -10.81 3.39 14.04
C LYS A 622 -11.43 3.70 15.40
N ILE A 623 -10.61 3.73 16.47
CA ILE A 623 -11.03 4.06 17.84
C ILE A 623 -11.14 5.58 17.99
N GLY A 624 -10.14 6.33 17.56
CA GLY A 624 -10.05 7.78 17.67
C GLY A 624 -9.20 8.40 16.56
N HIS A 625 -8.83 9.64 16.73
CA HIS A 625 -7.93 10.30 15.77
C HIS A 625 -6.58 9.59 15.73
N ASN A 626 -6.22 9.06 14.55
CA ASN A 626 -4.99 8.27 14.33
C ASN A 626 -4.78 7.06 15.28
N GLN A 627 -5.87 6.56 15.90
CA GLN A 627 -5.85 5.36 16.72
C GLN A 627 -6.63 4.25 16.04
N HIS A 628 -5.98 3.11 15.81
CA HIS A 628 -6.54 1.99 15.07
C HIS A 628 -6.31 0.68 15.81
N LEU A 629 -7.34 -0.15 15.91
CA LEU A 629 -7.22 -1.54 16.28
C LEU A 629 -7.36 -2.39 15.02
N VAL A 630 -6.29 -3.07 14.63
CA VAL A 630 -6.25 -3.86 13.41
C VAL A 630 -6.14 -5.33 13.78
N GLY A 631 -7.12 -6.11 13.35
CA GLY A 631 -7.13 -7.57 13.49
C GLY A 631 -6.90 -8.24 12.14
N ARG A 632 -6.13 -9.30 12.13
CA ARG A 632 -5.95 -10.20 10.98
C ARG A 632 -6.15 -11.63 11.44
N MET A 633 -6.87 -12.42 10.65
CA MET A 633 -6.99 -13.86 10.84
C MET A 633 -6.81 -14.56 9.50
N MET A 634 -5.98 -15.59 9.47
CA MET A 634 -5.70 -16.40 8.29
C MET A 634 -5.84 -17.88 8.63
N ALA A 635 -6.57 -18.62 7.80
CA ALA A 635 -6.66 -20.05 7.83
C ALA A 635 -6.34 -20.64 6.45
N GLY A 636 -5.67 -21.78 6.41
CA GLY A 636 -5.36 -22.46 5.16
C GLY A 636 -5.33 -23.98 5.34
N ALA A 637 -5.72 -24.69 4.29
CA ALA A 637 -5.66 -26.14 4.24
C ALA A 637 -5.23 -26.59 2.84
N ILE A 638 -4.36 -27.58 2.76
CA ILE A 638 -4.00 -28.29 1.53
C ILE A 638 -4.12 -29.79 1.78
N TYR A 639 -4.84 -30.48 0.91
CA TYR A 639 -5.01 -31.92 1.01
C TYR A 639 -4.57 -32.60 -0.28
N SER A 640 -3.50 -33.37 -0.20
CA SER A 640 -2.97 -34.19 -1.30
C SER A 640 -3.52 -35.60 -1.26
N TYR A 641 -3.90 -36.14 -2.40
CA TYR A 641 -4.51 -37.45 -2.56
C TYR A 641 -4.23 -38.05 -3.95
N GLY A 642 -4.68 -39.29 -4.18
CA GLY A 642 -4.53 -39.94 -5.45
C GLY A 642 -3.07 -40.10 -5.86
N ASN A 643 -2.66 -39.43 -6.92
CA ASN A 643 -1.31 -39.54 -7.50
C ASN A 643 -0.18 -38.97 -6.63
N ALA A 644 -0.51 -38.13 -5.61
CA ALA A 644 0.47 -37.55 -4.69
C ALA A 644 0.01 -37.64 -3.24
N ARG A 645 0.82 -38.24 -2.37
CA ARG A 645 0.54 -38.31 -0.92
C ARG A 645 1.02 -37.09 -0.14
N ILE A 646 2.03 -36.40 -0.67
CA ILE A 646 2.66 -35.22 -0.07
C ILE A 646 2.51 -34.04 -1.02
N SER A 647 2.15 -32.88 -0.47
CA SER A 647 1.99 -31.67 -1.24
C SER A 647 3.36 -31.13 -1.67
N PRO A 648 3.46 -30.51 -2.86
CA PRO A 648 4.68 -29.81 -3.26
C PRO A 648 5.15 -28.82 -2.19
N TYR A 649 6.43 -28.80 -1.91
CA TYR A 649 7.03 -27.95 -0.85
C TYR A 649 6.65 -26.46 -0.98
N ASN A 650 6.60 -25.94 -2.19
CA ASN A 650 6.24 -24.56 -2.48
C ASN A 650 4.75 -24.25 -2.25
N GLU A 651 3.89 -25.27 -2.14
CA GLU A 651 2.47 -25.14 -1.87
C GLU A 651 2.11 -25.35 -0.39
N GLN A 652 3.01 -25.91 0.41
CA GLN A 652 2.82 -26.12 1.85
C GLN A 652 2.88 -24.78 2.61
N PHE A 653 2.23 -24.78 3.78
CA PHE A 653 2.21 -23.62 4.68
C PHE A 653 3.42 -23.60 5.60
N TYR A 654 3.81 -22.42 6.01
CA TYR A 654 4.79 -22.13 7.05
C TYR A 654 4.36 -20.92 7.87
N ILE A 655 5.02 -20.69 9.03
CA ILE A 655 4.69 -19.59 9.95
C ILE A 655 5.97 -18.94 10.49
N GLY A 656 5.83 -17.72 11.03
CA GLY A 656 6.92 -16.88 11.58
C GLY A 656 7.40 -15.79 10.63
N GLY A 657 8.13 -14.84 11.20
CA GLY A 657 8.72 -13.68 10.48
C GLY A 657 7.92 -12.39 10.64
N ALA A 658 8.44 -11.32 10.06
CA ALA A 658 8.01 -9.93 10.25
C ALA A 658 6.52 -9.65 9.96
N ASN A 659 5.86 -10.44 9.11
CA ASN A 659 4.45 -10.28 8.73
C ASN A 659 3.58 -11.46 9.21
N SER A 660 4.05 -12.22 10.20
CA SER A 660 3.40 -13.41 10.76
C SER A 660 3.55 -13.37 12.28
N LEU A 661 4.20 -14.34 12.91
CA LEU A 661 4.54 -14.32 14.34
C LEU A 661 5.89 -13.61 14.52
N ARG A 662 5.87 -12.38 15.02
CA ARG A 662 7.03 -11.47 14.99
C ARG A 662 8.14 -11.81 15.98
N ALA A 663 7.89 -12.62 16.99
CA ALA A 663 8.96 -13.11 17.86
C ALA A 663 9.68 -14.35 17.31
N PHE A 664 9.16 -14.96 16.24
CA PHE A 664 9.67 -16.20 15.70
C PHE A 664 10.24 -16.01 14.29
N THR A 665 11.37 -16.61 14.02
CA THR A 665 11.95 -16.62 12.68
C THR A 665 11.07 -17.44 11.71
N ILE A 666 11.21 -17.19 10.41
CA ILE A 666 10.49 -17.95 9.39
C ILE A 666 10.80 -19.43 9.54
N ARG A 667 9.73 -20.26 9.54
CA ARG A 667 9.85 -21.74 9.67
C ARG A 667 10.56 -22.18 10.92
N SER A 668 10.27 -21.57 12.08
CA SER A 668 10.82 -21.99 13.37
C SER A 668 9.78 -22.62 14.30
N ILE A 669 8.50 -22.64 13.90
CA ILE A 669 7.37 -23.18 14.65
C ILE A 669 6.62 -24.20 13.81
N GLY A 670 6.22 -25.31 14.44
CA GLY A 670 5.42 -26.38 13.85
C GLY A 670 6.20 -27.33 12.93
N PRO A 671 5.52 -28.29 12.31
CA PRO A 671 4.09 -28.58 12.43
C PRO A 671 3.70 -29.09 13.83
N GLY A 672 2.56 -28.62 14.36
CA GLY A 672 2.07 -28.98 15.69
C GLY A 672 3.11 -28.77 16.78
N ARG A 673 3.45 -29.83 17.51
CA ARG A 673 4.48 -29.84 18.55
C ARG A 673 5.85 -30.33 18.09
N TYR A 674 5.99 -30.62 16.81
CA TYR A 674 7.26 -31.08 16.26
C TYR A 674 8.36 -30.07 16.46
N ARG A 675 9.48 -30.51 16.96
CA ARG A 675 10.73 -29.75 17.05
C ARG A 675 11.86 -30.66 16.53
N PRO A 676 12.66 -30.19 15.57
CA PRO A 676 13.83 -30.93 15.12
C PRO A 676 14.79 -31.23 16.30
N GLU A 677 15.25 -32.44 16.46
CA GLU A 677 16.15 -32.84 17.55
C GLU A 677 17.54 -32.24 17.40
N GLU A 678 18.02 -32.09 16.19
CA GLU A 678 19.28 -31.43 15.90
C GLU A 678 19.09 -30.05 15.33
N LYS A 679 19.72 -29.05 15.94
CA LYS A 679 19.81 -27.66 15.42
C LYS A 679 20.89 -27.58 14.33
N ASN A 680 20.71 -28.27 13.21
CA ASN A 680 21.55 -28.00 12.04
C ASN A 680 21.02 -26.75 11.30
N ALA A 681 21.86 -26.16 10.46
CA ALA A 681 21.49 -24.95 9.71
C ALA A 681 20.30 -25.10 8.76
N TYR A 682 19.80 -26.31 8.57
CA TYR A 682 18.77 -26.66 7.58
C TYR A 682 17.49 -27.26 8.22
N SER A 683 17.45 -27.37 9.54
CA SER A 683 16.30 -27.93 10.28
C SER A 683 14.99 -27.15 10.03
N TYR A 684 15.08 -25.89 9.64
CA TYR A 684 13.92 -25.06 9.26
C TYR A 684 13.21 -25.56 7.99
N LEU A 685 13.86 -26.34 7.13
CA LEU A 685 13.25 -26.87 5.92
C LEU A 685 12.12 -27.87 6.21
N ASP A 686 12.16 -28.53 7.38
CA ASP A 686 11.14 -29.50 7.81
C ASP A 686 9.88 -28.85 8.38
N GLN A 687 9.95 -27.58 8.75
CA GLN A 687 8.87 -26.90 9.45
C GLN A 687 7.87 -26.30 8.46
N THR A 688 7.18 -27.20 7.76
CA THR A 688 6.07 -26.94 6.85
C THR A 688 4.88 -27.82 7.22
N GLY A 689 3.66 -27.37 6.85
CA GLY A 689 2.43 -28.09 7.19
C GLY A 689 1.37 -28.04 6.10
N ASP A 690 0.36 -28.90 6.26
CA ASP A 690 -0.81 -28.99 5.39
C ASP A 690 -1.93 -28.06 5.84
N LEU A 691 -1.96 -27.70 7.12
CA LEU A 691 -2.92 -26.79 7.73
C LEU A 691 -2.18 -25.61 8.32
N LYS A 692 -2.80 -24.43 8.29
CA LYS A 692 -2.31 -23.20 8.91
C LYS A 692 -3.45 -22.49 9.61
N PHE A 693 -3.16 -21.96 10.80
CA PHE A 693 -3.97 -20.95 11.46
C PHE A 693 -3.06 -19.87 12.01
N GLU A 694 -3.43 -18.61 11.79
CA GLU A 694 -2.71 -17.44 12.26
C GLU A 694 -3.69 -16.34 12.62
N ALA A 695 -3.49 -15.68 13.75
CA ALA A 695 -4.25 -14.53 14.18
C ALA A 695 -3.31 -13.46 14.75
N ASN A 696 -3.51 -12.23 14.36
CA ASN A 696 -2.72 -11.07 14.74
C ASN A 696 -3.66 -9.97 15.20
N LEU A 697 -3.31 -9.28 16.29
CA LEU A 697 -4.03 -8.12 16.78
C LEU A 697 -3.01 -7.02 17.06
N GLU A 698 -3.21 -5.84 16.48
CA GLU A 698 -2.30 -4.71 16.61
C GLU A 698 -3.07 -3.44 16.95
N TYR A 699 -2.76 -2.82 18.07
CA TYR A 699 -3.22 -1.49 18.44
C TYR A 699 -2.17 -0.47 18.00
N ARG A 700 -2.56 0.45 17.12
CA ARG A 700 -1.74 1.54 16.57
C ARG A 700 -2.19 2.84 17.19
N PHE A 701 -1.25 3.64 17.70
CA PHE A 701 -1.54 4.90 18.37
C PHE A 701 -0.49 5.97 18.03
N PRO A 702 -0.87 7.25 17.99
CA PRO A 702 0.08 8.33 17.77
C PRO A 702 0.98 8.52 18.99
N ILE A 703 2.27 8.79 18.76
CA ILE A 703 3.23 9.17 19.79
C ILE A 703 3.55 10.66 19.67
N LEU A 704 3.99 11.07 18.47
CA LEU A 704 4.38 12.45 18.22
C LEU A 704 4.46 12.70 16.69
N GLY A 705 3.56 13.52 16.13
CA GLY A 705 3.50 13.81 14.71
C GLY A 705 3.45 12.53 13.87
N ASP A 706 4.38 12.35 12.94
CA ASP A 706 4.44 11.21 12.03
C ASP A 706 4.95 9.91 12.68
N LEU A 707 5.30 9.95 13.98
CA LEU A 707 5.74 8.77 14.74
C LEU A 707 4.55 8.15 15.48
N HIS A 708 4.27 6.90 15.16
CA HIS A 708 3.22 6.10 15.78
C HIS A 708 3.83 4.93 16.54
N GLY A 709 3.19 4.55 17.64
CA GLY A 709 3.46 3.33 18.37
C GLY A 709 2.54 2.21 17.92
N ALA A 710 2.98 0.99 18.15
CA ALA A 710 2.14 -0.20 18.02
C ALA A 710 2.40 -1.13 19.20
N ALA A 711 1.33 -1.74 19.70
CA ALA A 711 1.39 -2.88 20.61
C ALA A 711 0.65 -4.05 19.94
N PHE A 712 1.21 -5.25 19.98
CA PHE A 712 0.66 -6.36 19.23
C PHE A 712 0.73 -7.69 19.98
N ILE A 713 -0.14 -8.60 19.59
CA ILE A 713 -0.17 -10.01 19.99
C ILE A 713 -0.34 -10.82 18.72
N ASP A 714 0.55 -11.80 18.50
CA ASP A 714 0.50 -12.72 17.38
C ASP A 714 0.38 -14.15 17.88
N THR A 715 -0.46 -14.96 17.24
CA THR A 715 -0.65 -16.37 17.58
C THR A 715 -0.88 -17.22 16.35
N GLY A 716 -0.43 -18.45 16.36
CA GLY A 716 -0.65 -19.35 15.25
C GLY A 716 0.20 -20.61 15.28
N ASN A 717 -0.10 -21.51 14.36
CA ASN A 717 0.69 -22.70 14.10
C ASN A 717 0.35 -23.29 12.72
N ILE A 718 1.13 -24.28 12.31
CA ILE A 718 0.86 -25.16 11.17
C ILE A 718 0.74 -26.59 11.66
N TRP A 719 0.04 -27.44 10.92
CA TRP A 719 -0.11 -28.87 11.26
C TRP A 719 -0.10 -29.72 10.00
N LEU A 720 0.16 -31.03 10.22
CA LEU A 720 -0.04 -32.07 9.22
C LEU A 720 -1.46 -32.63 9.34
N ILE A 721 -2.06 -32.95 8.20
CA ILE A 721 -3.33 -33.69 8.17
C ILE A 721 -3.10 -35.16 8.49
N ARG A 722 -2.02 -35.73 7.96
CA ARG A 722 -1.66 -37.14 8.15
C ARG A 722 -0.57 -37.30 9.20
N ASN A 723 -0.55 -38.46 9.88
CA ASN A 723 0.57 -38.80 10.75
C ASN A 723 1.85 -38.93 9.92
N ASP A 724 2.94 -38.39 10.45
CA ASP A 724 4.28 -38.52 9.90
C ASP A 724 5.24 -38.95 11.01
N ASP A 725 5.78 -40.14 10.91
CA ASP A 725 6.66 -40.71 11.94
C ASP A 725 7.99 -39.97 12.07
N GLN A 726 8.40 -39.23 11.02
CA GLN A 726 9.58 -38.37 11.06
C GLN A 726 9.30 -37.02 11.74
N ARG A 727 8.04 -36.65 11.88
CA ARG A 727 7.60 -35.39 12.53
C ARG A 727 6.56 -35.67 13.61
N PRO A 728 6.97 -36.38 14.70
CA PRO A 728 6.06 -36.80 15.76
C PRO A 728 5.40 -35.58 16.44
N GLY A 729 4.09 -35.68 16.69
CA GLY A 729 3.31 -34.56 17.24
C GLY A 729 2.92 -33.49 16.24
N GLY A 730 3.26 -33.64 14.92
CA GLY A 730 2.94 -32.66 13.87
C GLY A 730 1.47 -32.69 13.45
N GLN A 731 0.69 -33.72 13.75
CA GLN A 731 -0.71 -33.83 13.35
C GLN A 731 -1.64 -32.98 14.21
N LEU A 732 -2.66 -32.37 13.59
CA LEU A 732 -3.69 -31.61 14.30
C LEU A 732 -4.53 -32.51 15.21
N LYS A 733 -4.62 -32.13 16.47
CA LYS A 733 -5.53 -32.74 17.48
C LYS A 733 -6.43 -31.65 18.06
N TRP A 734 -7.73 -31.68 17.74
CA TRP A 734 -8.68 -30.64 18.15
C TRP A 734 -8.71 -30.36 19.66
N GLY A 735 -8.60 -31.40 20.50
CA GLY A 735 -8.55 -31.23 21.95
C GLY A 735 -7.31 -30.49 22.47
N ARG A 736 -6.33 -30.23 21.61
CA ARG A 736 -5.09 -29.52 21.93
C ARG A 736 -4.89 -28.25 21.09
N PHE A 737 -5.80 -27.94 20.21
CA PHE A 737 -5.66 -26.83 19.25
C PHE A 737 -5.10 -25.56 19.89
N LEU A 738 -5.73 -25.07 20.98
CA LEU A 738 -5.28 -23.87 21.68
C LEU A 738 -3.91 -24.01 22.37
N LYS A 739 -3.57 -25.22 22.84
CA LYS A 739 -2.27 -25.52 23.48
C LYS A 739 -1.15 -25.65 22.45
N ASP A 740 -1.50 -25.97 21.21
CA ASP A 740 -0.52 -26.10 20.12
C ASP A 740 -0.28 -24.77 19.38
N LEU A 741 -1.01 -23.68 19.71
CA LEU A 741 -0.75 -22.36 19.15
C LEU A 741 0.49 -21.73 19.80
N ALA A 742 1.47 -21.33 19.01
CA ALA A 742 2.52 -20.43 19.48
C ALA A 742 1.93 -19.05 19.76
N LEU A 743 2.47 -18.33 20.73
CA LEU A 743 2.02 -17.00 21.14
C LEU A 743 3.21 -16.09 21.32
N ASP A 744 3.10 -14.88 20.79
CA ASP A 744 4.02 -13.80 21.09
C ASP A 744 3.28 -12.47 21.33
N ALA A 745 3.99 -11.53 21.95
CA ALA A 745 3.55 -10.17 22.10
C ALA A 745 4.72 -9.22 21.89
N GLY A 746 4.43 -7.99 21.51
CA GLY A 746 5.50 -7.05 21.29
C GLY A 746 5.04 -5.62 21.13
N VAL A 747 6.01 -4.78 20.88
CA VAL A 747 5.83 -3.35 20.62
C VAL A 747 6.57 -2.96 19.35
N GLY A 748 6.12 -1.90 18.72
CA GLY A 748 6.76 -1.42 17.51
C GLY A 748 6.64 0.09 17.34
N LEU A 749 7.55 0.62 16.54
CA LEU A 749 7.53 2.00 16.09
C LEU A 749 7.19 2.04 14.61
N ARG A 750 6.41 3.04 14.22
CA ARG A 750 5.98 3.32 12.85
C ARG A 750 6.31 4.76 12.52
N TYR A 751 7.13 4.98 11.53
CA TYR A 751 7.40 6.32 11.03
C TYR A 751 6.74 6.49 9.67
N ASP A 752 5.64 7.24 9.65
CA ASP A 752 4.80 7.47 8.47
C ASP A 752 5.27 8.70 7.72
N LEU A 753 5.83 8.50 6.52
CA LEU A 753 6.30 9.56 5.61
C LEU A 753 5.25 9.91 4.53
N THR A 754 3.97 9.54 4.72
CA THR A 754 2.88 9.67 3.76
C THR A 754 2.98 8.78 2.52
N PHE A 755 4.15 8.65 1.92
CA PHE A 755 4.42 7.77 0.76
C PHE A 755 5.08 6.43 1.15
N ILE A 756 5.61 6.31 2.36
CA ILE A 756 6.27 5.11 2.89
C ILE A 756 6.20 5.08 4.41
N VAL A 757 5.94 3.92 4.98
CA VAL A 757 6.00 3.68 6.43
C VAL A 757 7.22 2.84 6.74
N ILE A 758 8.11 3.36 7.59
CA ILE A 758 9.24 2.60 8.13
C ILE A 758 8.83 2.06 9.50
N ARG A 759 8.95 0.76 9.71
CA ARG A 759 8.62 0.13 10.98
C ARG A 759 9.79 -0.60 11.60
N LEU A 760 9.85 -0.56 12.92
CA LEU A 760 10.74 -1.35 13.76
C LEU A 760 9.89 -2.09 14.79
N ASP A 761 9.84 -3.42 14.71
CA ASP A 761 9.11 -4.28 15.64
C ASP A 761 10.06 -5.03 16.55
N MET A 762 9.66 -5.19 17.82
CA MET A 762 10.28 -6.06 18.80
C MET A 762 9.22 -7.02 19.35
N GLY A 763 9.34 -8.30 19.02
CA GLY A 763 8.46 -9.36 19.52
C GLY A 763 9.14 -10.22 20.58
N ILE A 764 8.41 -10.62 21.60
CA ILE A 764 8.89 -11.52 22.68
C ILE A 764 8.02 -12.79 22.65
N PRO A 765 8.63 -13.99 22.49
CA PRO A 765 7.89 -15.24 22.52
C PRO A 765 7.34 -15.49 23.93
N LEU A 766 6.08 -15.86 24.05
CA LEU A 766 5.40 -16.15 25.31
C LEU A 766 5.09 -17.64 25.46
N HIS A 767 4.70 -18.31 24.38
CA HIS A 767 4.38 -19.72 24.34
C HIS A 767 4.91 -20.40 23.09
N VAL A 768 5.44 -21.61 23.25
CA VAL A 768 5.82 -22.51 22.14
C VAL A 768 5.07 -23.82 22.26
N PRO A 769 4.67 -24.45 21.13
CA PRO A 769 3.79 -25.64 21.14
C PRO A 769 4.48 -26.93 21.61
N TYR A 770 5.80 -26.98 21.64
CA TYR A 770 6.60 -28.12 22.06
C TYR A 770 6.98 -28.05 23.55
N GLU A 771 7.38 -29.21 24.11
CA GLU A 771 7.79 -29.31 25.50
C GLU A 771 9.12 -28.59 25.75
N THR A 772 9.24 -27.96 26.90
CA THR A 772 10.42 -27.24 27.37
C THR A 772 10.68 -27.52 28.83
N ASP A 773 11.79 -27.04 29.38
CA ASP A 773 12.14 -27.20 30.80
C ASP A 773 11.21 -26.42 31.73
N LYS A 774 10.32 -25.58 31.23
CA LYS A 774 9.36 -24.80 32.00
C LYS A 774 7.98 -25.43 31.99
N ASN A 775 7.37 -25.46 33.16
CA ASN A 775 5.99 -25.89 33.35
C ASN A 775 5.01 -24.74 33.15
N GLY A 776 3.78 -25.06 32.71
CA GLY A 776 2.70 -24.09 32.52
C GLY A 776 2.53 -23.66 31.06
N TYR A 777 1.61 -22.72 30.83
CA TYR A 777 1.28 -22.24 29.50
C TYR A 777 2.42 -21.35 28.92
N PHE A 778 2.97 -20.45 29.73
CA PHE A 778 4.12 -19.60 29.32
C PHE A 778 5.43 -20.37 29.50
N ASN A 779 5.69 -21.26 28.54
CA ASN A 779 6.73 -22.28 28.62
C ASN A 779 8.04 -21.93 27.90
N VAL A 780 8.27 -20.67 27.49
CA VAL A 780 9.49 -20.29 26.77
C VAL A 780 10.70 -20.31 27.69
N PRO A 781 11.75 -21.09 27.44
CA PRO A 781 12.92 -21.19 28.30
C PRO A 781 13.69 -19.89 28.45
N LYS A 782 13.83 -19.15 27.33
CA LYS A 782 14.54 -17.86 27.27
C LYS A 782 13.76 -16.86 26.42
N TYR A 783 13.40 -15.75 27.04
CA TYR A 783 12.73 -14.64 26.36
C TYR A 783 13.75 -13.83 25.52
N THR A 784 14.05 -14.34 24.32
CA THR A 784 14.94 -13.63 23.37
C THR A 784 14.07 -12.82 22.40
N PRO A 785 14.19 -11.49 22.41
CA PRO A 785 13.38 -10.65 21.52
C PRO A 785 13.77 -10.85 20.06
N GLY A 786 12.77 -11.01 19.19
CA GLY A 786 12.91 -10.92 17.75
C GLY A 786 12.81 -9.46 17.29
N TRP A 787 13.74 -9.00 16.49
CA TRP A 787 13.74 -7.65 15.95
C TRP A 787 13.51 -7.67 14.44
N HIS A 788 12.60 -6.80 13.95
CA HIS A 788 12.31 -6.67 12.53
C HIS A 788 12.28 -5.19 12.12
N LEU A 789 13.17 -4.83 11.20
CA LEU A 789 13.10 -3.58 10.45
C LEU A 789 12.40 -3.89 9.12
N ALA A 790 11.34 -3.20 8.80
CA ALA A 790 10.58 -3.44 7.59
C ALA A 790 9.95 -2.15 7.04
N ILE A 791 9.44 -2.24 5.82
CA ILE A 791 8.74 -1.17 5.13
C ILE A 791 7.26 -1.56 4.99
N GLY A 792 6.37 -0.63 5.26
CA GLY A 792 4.91 -0.85 5.25
C GLY A 792 4.38 -1.45 6.55
N TYR A 793 3.05 -1.54 6.65
CA TYR A 793 2.38 -2.22 7.75
C TYR A 793 2.47 -3.76 7.59
N PRO A 794 2.41 -4.55 8.68
CA PRO A 794 2.53 -6.01 8.60
C PRO A 794 1.33 -6.67 7.90
N PHE A 795 0.17 -6.03 7.98
CA PHE A 795 -1.10 -6.45 7.36
C PHE A 795 -2.08 -5.28 7.25
#